data_7cd523a635cf506fe4721c2064126974
#
_entry.id   7cd523a635cf506fe4721c2064126974
#
_cell.length_a   1.000
_cell.length_b   1.000
_cell.length_c   1.000
_cell.angle_alpha   90.00
_cell.angle_beta   90.00
_cell.angle_gamma   90.00
#
_symmetry.space_group_name_H-M   'P 1'
#
loop_
_entity.id
_entity.type
_entity.pdbx_description
1 polymer ?
#
loop_
_entity_poly.entity_id
_entity_poly.type
_entity_poly.pdbx_seq_one_letter_code
_entity_poly.pdbx_strand_id
1 'polypeptide(L)'
;MNCFEIGCIAKARAIEKGKLSILLISPRTHNFYSDWSVPPIGPAYVSAALKRHKKTVFTLNLEKEEGSIADIVQNAIKEWDIDIIGFGALIVNWRQAEEAFQAAKECKETIITYLGGGSMTCSPTEMMELIPEVDIGMIGEGEITACEMMDTLEQGGDLKNVDGLVLREPNGDLHYNAPREIIRELDSLPWPDWDGFKFFDQEPAGDFPNRLVCAPLVTSRGCPFHCTFCSKSTGTAHHQRSMDSIFAEVDHLVQTYGINRLFIDDDVFALPIWNQDAGQESGRKYKSRLEEFCDKIKPYSVEWLLYLRVGEYMTDELLSLMKASGCVEVFYGIESGDDTVLHSMHKGITAAVIEDTVRRTHAAGLGCSGTFIFGDPAETLDTVERTFAFSDRLSDQFTNMSFTPIILFPGSSLYKKAVMEGKITDRVEFIRNGLPFTNLTSMSEEEYRELIRERIPAQRVKRMICEETSHRPQKLMIDYNKKALYINHVCRRCGSSSEIYLRPESLTDHTYHLCPKCKQRVDYIVMKLYAQLVDQYVEELLQDGQTVLWGAGTIYRYYQAFSGVLGKLPYLLTDSNLDLQEHGVAGHEVVPPDKLREKGICRAIIMAWYNYSPIVDDIHKNYPEIEEVYDFRELVFHNKQSADKRHL
;
A
#
# COMPACT_ATOMS: atom_id res chain seq x y z
N MET A 1 20.61 -11.79 -20.82
CA MET A 1 20.87 -13.04 -21.62
C MET A 1 19.70 -13.30 -22.57
N ASN A 2 19.88 -14.05 -23.63
CA ASN A 2 18.80 -14.47 -24.51
C ASN A 2 18.27 -15.87 -24.14
N CYS A 3 17.10 -16.27 -24.67
CA CYS A 3 16.47 -17.56 -24.36
C CYS A 3 17.40 -18.77 -24.53
N PHE A 4 18.23 -18.77 -25.56
CA PHE A 4 19.14 -19.89 -25.85
C PHE A 4 20.25 -19.97 -24.80
N GLU A 5 20.86 -18.84 -24.47
CA GLU A 5 21.90 -18.75 -23.43
C GLU A 5 21.35 -19.18 -22.06
N ILE A 6 20.14 -18.68 -21.71
CA ILE A 6 19.44 -19.06 -20.47
C ILE A 6 19.28 -20.57 -20.38
N GLY A 7 18.77 -21.23 -21.44
CA GLY A 7 18.59 -22.67 -21.47
C GLY A 7 19.90 -23.46 -21.33
N CYS A 8 20.99 -23.00 -21.99
CA CYS A 8 22.30 -23.62 -21.89
C CYS A 8 22.89 -23.50 -20.48
N ILE A 9 22.82 -22.30 -19.86
CA ILE A 9 23.33 -22.05 -18.51
C ILE A 9 22.55 -22.88 -17.48
N ALA A 10 21.22 -22.83 -17.54
CA ALA A 10 20.37 -23.56 -16.61
C ALA A 10 20.62 -25.07 -16.69
N LYS A 11 20.73 -25.62 -17.91
CA LYS A 11 21.03 -27.04 -18.11
C LYS A 11 22.39 -27.43 -17.53
N ALA A 12 23.44 -26.62 -17.76
CA ALA A 12 24.77 -26.88 -17.21
C ALA A 12 24.74 -26.88 -15.67
N ARG A 13 24.07 -25.90 -15.05
CA ARG A 13 23.92 -25.81 -13.58
C ARG A 13 23.07 -26.94 -13.02
N ALA A 14 21.97 -27.30 -13.69
CA ALA A 14 21.14 -28.43 -13.27
C ALA A 14 21.89 -29.78 -13.31
N ILE A 15 22.76 -29.99 -14.31
CA ILE A 15 23.65 -31.18 -14.37
C ILE A 15 24.64 -31.14 -13.22
N GLU A 16 25.26 -30.00 -12.92
CA GLU A 16 26.25 -29.86 -11.85
C GLU A 16 25.64 -30.07 -10.46
N LYS A 17 24.50 -29.44 -10.17
CA LYS A 17 23.88 -29.40 -8.83
C LYS A 17 22.76 -30.43 -8.62
N GLY A 18 22.27 -31.06 -9.68
CA GLY A 18 21.06 -31.90 -9.66
C GLY A 18 19.73 -31.14 -9.60
N LYS A 19 19.72 -29.90 -9.12
CA LYS A 19 18.55 -28.99 -9.08
C LYS A 19 19.02 -27.55 -9.14
N LEU A 20 18.17 -26.70 -9.71
CA LEU A 20 18.37 -25.25 -9.66
C LEU A 20 17.83 -24.66 -8.37
N SER A 21 18.49 -23.62 -7.85
CA SER A 21 18.06 -22.82 -6.72
C SER A 21 17.46 -21.49 -7.19
N ILE A 22 16.31 -21.13 -6.62
CA ILE A 22 15.64 -19.87 -6.93
C ILE A 22 15.48 -19.02 -5.67
N LEU A 23 15.80 -17.73 -5.79
CA LEU A 23 15.54 -16.71 -4.77
C LEU A 23 14.34 -15.86 -5.19
N LEU A 24 13.32 -15.82 -4.36
CA LEU A 24 12.16 -14.94 -4.54
C LEU A 24 12.27 -13.72 -3.64
N ILE A 25 12.20 -12.53 -4.22
CA ILE A 25 12.37 -11.27 -3.51
C ILE A 25 11.02 -10.52 -3.46
N SER A 26 10.66 -10.07 -2.28
CA SER A 26 9.58 -9.11 -2.04
C SER A 26 10.16 -7.73 -1.76
N PRO A 27 9.61 -6.66 -2.38
CA PRO A 27 10.10 -5.30 -2.18
C PRO A 27 9.90 -4.78 -0.76
N ARG A 28 10.63 -3.73 -0.42
CA ARG A 28 10.25 -2.84 0.68
C ARG A 28 9.02 -2.07 0.26
N THR A 29 7.95 -2.28 1.00
CA THR A 29 6.69 -1.59 0.78
C THR A 29 6.35 -0.82 2.04
N HIS A 30 6.78 0.42 2.11
CA HIS A 30 6.30 1.30 3.17
C HIS A 30 4.81 1.56 2.93
N ASN A 31 3.99 1.17 3.87
CA ASN A 31 2.56 1.27 3.73
C ASN A 31 2.10 2.72 3.88
N PHE A 32 1.30 3.19 2.92
CA PHE A 32 0.79 4.56 2.89
C PHE A 32 -0.24 4.85 3.99
N TYR A 33 -0.74 3.86 4.73
CA TYR A 33 -1.94 4.00 5.54
C TYR A 33 -1.93 3.37 6.94
N SER A 34 -0.87 2.65 7.37
CA SER A 34 -0.90 2.01 8.70
C SER A 34 0.42 1.35 9.11
N ASP A 35 0.51 0.90 10.37
CA ASP A 35 1.55 0.01 10.94
C ASP A 35 1.65 -1.37 10.25
N TRP A 36 1.09 -1.54 9.07
CA TRP A 36 0.98 -2.79 8.34
C TRP A 36 2.07 -2.84 7.29
N SER A 37 3.01 -3.75 7.41
CA SER A 37 3.82 -4.10 6.27
C SER A 37 2.92 -4.67 5.18
N VAL A 38 3.07 -4.21 3.94
CA VAL A 38 2.33 -4.80 2.82
C VAL A 38 2.77 -6.26 2.70
N PRO A 39 1.84 -7.21 2.80
CA PRO A 39 2.21 -8.61 2.75
C PRO A 39 2.73 -8.98 1.36
N PRO A 40 3.77 -9.84 1.27
CA PRO A 40 4.31 -10.31 0.01
C PRO A 40 3.41 -11.38 -0.64
N ILE A 41 2.12 -11.11 -0.81
CA ILE A 41 1.10 -12.11 -1.20
C ILE A 41 1.50 -12.84 -2.48
N GLY A 42 1.80 -12.12 -3.56
CA GLY A 42 2.18 -12.72 -4.84
C GLY A 42 3.41 -13.62 -4.74
N PRO A 43 4.58 -13.10 -4.30
CA PRO A 43 5.76 -13.91 -4.07
C PRO A 43 5.53 -15.08 -3.11
N ALA A 44 4.71 -14.91 -2.07
CA ALA A 44 4.42 -15.97 -1.10
C ALA A 44 3.60 -17.12 -1.70
N TYR A 45 2.63 -16.84 -2.57
CA TYR A 45 1.91 -17.88 -3.32
C TYR A 45 2.84 -18.62 -4.29
N VAL A 46 3.68 -17.90 -5.04
CA VAL A 46 4.64 -18.51 -5.97
C VAL A 46 5.65 -19.39 -5.21
N SER A 47 6.17 -18.91 -4.07
CA SER A 47 7.06 -19.70 -3.21
C SER A 47 6.39 -20.99 -2.74
N ALA A 48 5.16 -20.90 -2.23
CA ALA A 48 4.42 -22.06 -1.76
C ALA A 48 4.17 -23.08 -2.89
N ALA A 49 3.82 -22.62 -4.09
CA ALA A 49 3.63 -23.48 -5.27
C ALA A 49 4.93 -24.20 -5.65
N LEU A 50 6.03 -23.48 -5.74
CA LEU A 50 7.35 -24.03 -6.04
C LEU A 50 7.83 -25.04 -4.99
N LYS A 51 7.68 -24.73 -3.68
CA LYS A 51 8.02 -25.64 -2.58
C LYS A 51 7.18 -26.92 -2.63
N ARG A 52 5.86 -26.80 -2.88
CA ARG A 52 4.98 -27.96 -3.10
C ARG A 52 5.43 -28.80 -4.31
N HIS A 53 5.94 -28.14 -5.34
CA HIS A 53 6.52 -28.77 -6.54
C HIS A 53 7.97 -29.27 -6.32
N LYS A 54 8.42 -29.30 -5.06
CA LYS A 54 9.75 -29.79 -4.61
C LYS A 54 10.94 -29.06 -5.24
N LYS A 55 10.78 -27.79 -5.57
CA LYS A 55 11.89 -26.92 -6.00
C LYS A 55 12.70 -26.41 -4.81
N THR A 56 13.95 -26.05 -5.04
CA THR A 56 14.82 -25.43 -4.05
C THR A 56 14.56 -23.92 -4.05
N VAL A 57 13.82 -23.43 -3.07
CA VAL A 57 13.34 -22.05 -2.98
C VAL A 57 13.92 -21.38 -1.74
N PHE A 58 14.53 -20.23 -1.96
CA PHE A 58 14.91 -19.26 -0.96
C PHE A 58 14.00 -18.01 -1.10
N THR A 59 13.81 -17.30 -0.02
CA THR A 59 12.92 -16.13 0.00
C THR A 59 13.59 -14.99 0.73
N LEU A 60 13.36 -13.78 0.26
CA LEU A 60 13.91 -12.55 0.82
C LEU A 60 12.81 -11.50 0.88
N ASN A 61 12.46 -11.07 2.08
CA ASN A 61 11.57 -9.94 2.32
C ASN A 61 12.42 -8.73 2.66
N LEU A 62 12.60 -7.83 1.69
CA LEU A 62 13.44 -6.63 1.87
C LEU A 62 12.95 -5.71 3.00
N GLU A 63 11.67 -5.76 3.36
CA GLU A 63 11.11 -5.01 4.50
C GLU A 63 11.73 -5.43 5.85
N LYS A 64 12.22 -6.67 5.94
CA LYS A 64 12.80 -7.25 7.16
C LYS A 64 14.34 -7.17 7.20
N GLU A 65 14.95 -6.65 6.16
CA GLU A 65 16.41 -6.62 6.02
C GLU A 65 16.92 -5.17 6.13
N GLU A 66 18.01 -4.96 6.84
CA GLU A 66 18.71 -3.68 6.94
C GLU A 66 19.85 -3.57 5.93
N GLY A 67 20.12 -2.38 5.42
CA GLY A 67 21.19 -2.11 4.48
C GLY A 67 20.73 -1.89 3.04
N SER A 68 21.69 -1.77 2.11
CA SER A 68 21.41 -1.59 0.68
C SER A 68 20.83 -2.86 0.05
N ILE A 69 19.94 -2.70 -0.91
CA ILE A 69 19.38 -3.85 -1.65
C ILE A 69 20.50 -4.62 -2.34
N ALA A 70 21.49 -3.92 -2.87
CA ALA A 70 22.64 -4.50 -3.55
C ALA A 70 23.43 -5.44 -2.63
N ASP A 71 23.80 -5.00 -1.43
CA ASP A 71 24.55 -5.83 -0.48
C ASP A 71 23.75 -7.05 -0.02
N ILE A 72 22.45 -6.84 0.29
CA ILE A 72 21.55 -7.91 0.73
C ILE A 72 21.46 -9.00 -0.34
N VAL A 73 21.21 -8.61 -1.60
CA VAL A 73 21.07 -9.54 -2.73
C VAL A 73 22.37 -10.26 -3.02
N GLN A 74 23.51 -9.54 -3.07
CA GLN A 74 24.81 -10.16 -3.34
C GLN A 74 25.22 -11.16 -2.24
N ASN A 75 24.93 -10.84 -0.97
CA ASN A 75 25.19 -11.77 0.13
C ASN A 75 24.32 -13.02 0.02
N ALA A 76 23.02 -12.88 -0.25
CA ALA A 76 22.11 -14.00 -0.45
C ALA A 76 22.55 -14.93 -1.61
N ILE A 77 23.00 -14.35 -2.74
CA ILE A 77 23.51 -15.13 -3.89
C ILE A 77 24.73 -15.96 -3.51
N LYS A 78 25.68 -15.36 -2.78
CA LYS A 78 26.92 -16.04 -2.37
C LYS A 78 26.68 -17.12 -1.31
N GLU A 79 25.83 -16.81 -0.31
CA GLU A 79 25.54 -17.71 0.79
C GLU A 79 24.75 -18.95 0.34
N TRP A 80 23.76 -18.77 -0.53
CA TRP A 80 22.84 -19.84 -0.93
C TRP A 80 23.10 -20.40 -2.32
N ASP A 81 24.18 -19.97 -2.99
CA ASP A 81 24.54 -20.36 -4.36
C ASP A 81 23.34 -20.33 -5.33
N ILE A 82 22.73 -19.14 -5.45
CA ILE A 82 21.49 -18.92 -6.22
C ILE A 82 21.78 -18.99 -7.73
N ASP A 83 20.88 -19.63 -8.47
CA ASP A 83 20.91 -19.74 -9.93
C ASP A 83 19.90 -18.81 -10.60
N ILE A 84 18.76 -18.57 -9.95
CA ILE A 84 17.66 -17.76 -10.49
C ILE A 84 17.19 -16.78 -9.43
N ILE A 85 16.96 -15.52 -9.81
CA ILE A 85 16.33 -14.50 -8.97
C ILE A 85 14.99 -14.11 -9.58
N GLY A 86 13.94 -14.15 -8.75
CA GLY A 86 12.62 -13.64 -9.07
C GLY A 86 12.21 -12.46 -8.20
N PHE A 87 11.68 -11.41 -8.80
CA PHE A 87 11.16 -10.25 -8.10
C PHE A 87 9.68 -10.05 -8.40
N GLY A 88 8.84 -9.96 -7.36
CA GLY A 88 7.41 -9.67 -7.50
C GLY A 88 7.15 -8.18 -7.27
N ALA A 89 6.92 -7.41 -8.32
CA ALA A 89 6.80 -5.95 -8.23
C ALA A 89 5.43 -5.41 -8.62
N LEU A 90 4.98 -4.40 -7.87
CA LEU A 90 4.08 -3.38 -8.38
C LEU A 90 4.88 -2.33 -9.14
N ILE A 91 4.22 -1.55 -10.00
CA ILE A 91 4.91 -0.55 -10.83
C ILE A 91 5.67 0.50 -10.00
N VAL A 92 5.21 0.79 -8.80
CA VAL A 92 5.86 1.73 -7.87
C VAL A 92 7.17 1.20 -7.27
N ASN A 93 7.43 -0.10 -7.36
CA ASN A 93 8.62 -0.77 -6.81
C ASN A 93 9.68 -1.11 -7.87
N TRP A 94 9.52 -0.67 -9.11
CA TRP A 94 10.40 -1.06 -10.22
C TRP A 94 11.88 -0.74 -9.98
N ARG A 95 12.19 0.40 -9.30
CA ARG A 95 13.58 0.78 -8.98
C ARG A 95 14.28 -0.23 -8.06
N GLN A 96 13.52 -0.81 -7.11
CA GLN A 96 14.06 -1.85 -6.23
C GLN A 96 14.35 -3.15 -7.00
N ALA A 97 13.51 -3.48 -7.99
CA ALA A 97 13.77 -4.61 -8.87
C ALA A 97 14.99 -4.37 -9.76
N GLU A 98 15.14 -3.17 -10.32
CA GLU A 98 16.31 -2.76 -11.10
C GLU A 98 17.60 -2.90 -10.26
N GLU A 99 17.66 -2.30 -9.07
CA GLU A 99 18.81 -2.39 -8.16
C GLU A 99 19.14 -3.83 -7.78
N ALA A 100 18.12 -4.66 -7.47
CA ALA A 100 18.32 -6.06 -7.15
C ALA A 100 18.90 -6.86 -8.32
N PHE A 101 18.42 -6.63 -9.54
CA PHE A 101 18.90 -7.35 -10.71
C PHE A 101 20.28 -6.90 -11.19
N GLN A 102 20.58 -5.60 -11.11
CA GLN A 102 21.93 -5.07 -11.37
C GLN A 102 22.93 -5.70 -10.40
N ALA A 103 22.65 -5.64 -9.11
CA ALA A 103 23.51 -6.24 -8.08
C ALA A 103 23.69 -7.76 -8.29
N ALA A 104 22.65 -8.46 -8.74
CA ALA A 104 22.72 -9.87 -9.03
C ALA A 104 23.62 -10.18 -10.23
N LYS A 105 23.46 -9.46 -11.33
CA LYS A 105 24.29 -9.60 -12.54
C LYS A 105 25.75 -9.24 -12.27
N GLU A 106 26.03 -8.22 -11.48
CA GLU A 106 27.38 -7.86 -11.04
C GLU A 106 28.03 -8.97 -10.19
N CYS A 107 27.24 -9.60 -9.30
CA CYS A 107 27.72 -10.69 -8.46
C CYS A 107 27.99 -11.99 -9.25
N LYS A 108 27.12 -12.32 -10.19
CA LYS A 108 27.14 -13.55 -10.98
C LYS A 108 26.50 -13.30 -12.35
N GLU A 109 27.31 -13.01 -13.37
CA GLU A 109 26.87 -12.68 -14.73
C GLU A 109 25.88 -13.72 -15.30
N THR A 110 26.04 -14.98 -14.95
CA THR A 110 25.24 -16.11 -15.42
C THR A 110 23.93 -16.30 -14.65
N ILE A 111 23.63 -15.47 -13.66
CA ILE A 111 22.38 -15.58 -12.91
C ILE A 111 21.20 -15.25 -13.82
N ILE A 112 20.14 -16.05 -13.70
CA ILE A 112 18.90 -15.82 -14.46
C ILE A 112 17.98 -14.92 -13.64
N THR A 113 17.42 -13.89 -14.26
CA THR A 113 16.55 -12.93 -13.59
C THR A 113 15.15 -12.99 -14.19
N TYR A 114 14.11 -13.02 -13.34
CA TYR A 114 12.76 -12.85 -13.81
C TYR A 114 11.97 -11.83 -13.00
N LEU A 115 11.14 -11.06 -13.69
CA LEU A 115 10.23 -10.08 -13.10
C LEU A 115 8.78 -10.55 -13.27
N GLY A 116 8.01 -10.54 -12.18
CA GLY A 116 6.59 -10.86 -12.17
C GLY A 116 5.76 -9.82 -11.44
N GLY A 117 4.48 -10.11 -11.29
CA GLY A 117 3.53 -9.28 -10.56
C GLY A 117 2.78 -8.27 -11.44
N GLY A 118 2.10 -7.32 -10.78
CA GLY A 118 1.20 -6.38 -11.46
C GLY A 118 1.90 -5.48 -12.47
N SER A 119 3.15 -5.08 -12.23
CA SER A 119 3.93 -4.26 -13.16
C SER A 119 4.15 -4.98 -14.50
N MET A 120 4.62 -6.21 -14.44
CA MET A 120 4.87 -7.03 -15.64
C MET A 120 3.56 -7.40 -16.34
N THR A 121 2.49 -7.68 -15.60
CA THR A 121 1.19 -8.02 -16.18
C THR A 121 0.57 -6.85 -16.96
N CYS A 122 0.71 -5.63 -16.44
CA CYS A 122 0.07 -4.44 -17.03
C CYS A 122 0.94 -3.71 -18.07
N SER A 123 2.26 -3.87 -18.02
CA SER A 123 3.23 -3.13 -18.85
C SER A 123 4.44 -4.00 -19.20
N PRO A 124 4.28 -5.16 -19.81
CA PRO A 124 5.39 -6.08 -20.04
C PRO A 124 6.50 -5.46 -20.92
N THR A 125 6.14 -4.77 -22.00
CA THR A 125 7.11 -4.13 -22.91
C THR A 125 7.92 -3.06 -22.18
N GLU A 126 7.21 -2.13 -21.54
CA GLU A 126 7.82 -1.01 -20.84
C GLU A 126 8.72 -1.48 -19.69
N MET A 127 8.31 -2.53 -18.97
CA MET A 127 9.12 -3.08 -17.87
C MET A 127 10.38 -3.79 -18.37
N MET A 128 10.30 -4.53 -19.47
CA MET A 128 11.46 -5.16 -20.09
C MET A 128 12.43 -4.12 -20.67
N GLU A 129 11.94 -3.00 -21.18
CA GLU A 129 12.77 -1.88 -21.68
C GLU A 129 13.38 -1.07 -20.52
N LEU A 130 12.61 -0.85 -19.45
CA LEU A 130 13.02 -0.06 -18.29
C LEU A 130 14.14 -0.75 -17.49
N ILE A 131 14.09 -2.09 -17.39
CA ILE A 131 15.04 -2.91 -16.63
C ILE A 131 15.71 -3.90 -17.58
N PRO A 132 16.82 -3.53 -18.23
CA PRO A 132 17.52 -4.37 -19.20
C PRO A 132 18.04 -5.70 -18.62
N GLU A 133 18.26 -5.74 -17.31
CA GLU A 133 18.75 -6.92 -16.59
C GLU A 133 17.70 -8.04 -16.47
N VAL A 134 16.42 -7.77 -16.80
CA VAL A 134 15.37 -8.79 -16.80
C VAL A 134 15.54 -9.71 -18.02
N ASP A 135 15.81 -10.98 -17.76
CA ASP A 135 15.89 -12.02 -18.79
C ASP A 135 14.49 -12.55 -19.17
N ILE A 136 13.63 -12.72 -18.16
CA ILE A 136 12.30 -13.34 -18.29
C ILE A 136 11.25 -12.44 -17.62
N GLY A 137 10.22 -12.06 -18.34
CA GLY A 137 9.01 -11.48 -17.77
C GLY A 137 7.92 -12.54 -17.57
N MET A 138 7.19 -12.48 -16.45
CA MET A 138 6.10 -13.40 -16.14
C MET A 138 4.79 -12.62 -16.04
N ILE A 139 3.84 -12.91 -16.95
CA ILE A 139 2.56 -12.21 -17.10
C ILE A 139 1.43 -13.03 -16.49
N GLY A 140 0.56 -12.40 -15.69
CA GLY A 140 -0.58 -13.03 -15.06
C GLY A 140 -0.24 -13.77 -13.77
N GLU A 141 -0.99 -14.85 -13.49
CA GLU A 141 -0.82 -15.66 -12.28
C GLU A 141 0.47 -16.52 -12.37
N GLY A 142 1.34 -16.36 -11.38
CA GLY A 142 2.71 -16.89 -11.43
C GLY A 142 2.88 -18.33 -10.92
N GLU A 143 1.92 -18.88 -10.17
CA GLU A 143 2.10 -20.13 -9.42
C GLU A 143 2.39 -21.33 -10.33
N ILE A 144 1.63 -21.49 -11.40
CA ILE A 144 1.83 -22.59 -12.38
C ILE A 144 2.99 -22.23 -13.31
N THR A 145 3.03 -20.98 -13.79
CA THR A 145 4.06 -20.51 -14.73
C THR A 145 5.46 -20.67 -14.14
N ALA A 146 5.67 -20.34 -12.87
CA ALA A 146 6.96 -20.49 -12.20
C ALA A 146 7.37 -21.98 -12.07
N CYS A 147 6.42 -22.87 -11.77
CA CYS A 147 6.70 -24.31 -11.70
C CYS A 147 7.13 -24.86 -13.06
N GLU A 148 6.40 -24.54 -14.12
CA GLU A 148 6.72 -25.00 -15.49
C GLU A 148 8.02 -24.37 -16.00
N MET A 149 8.28 -23.10 -15.71
CA MET A 149 9.56 -22.44 -16.01
C MET A 149 10.73 -23.20 -15.36
N MET A 150 10.63 -23.52 -14.08
CA MET A 150 11.67 -24.24 -13.35
C MET A 150 11.88 -25.66 -13.92
N ASP A 151 10.80 -26.40 -14.21
CA ASP A 151 10.89 -27.72 -14.81
C ASP A 151 11.57 -27.67 -16.18
N THR A 152 11.17 -26.69 -17.01
CA THR A 152 11.75 -26.50 -18.36
C THR A 152 13.24 -26.18 -18.28
N LEU A 153 13.65 -25.29 -17.38
CA LEU A 153 15.05 -24.93 -17.16
C LEU A 153 15.88 -26.12 -16.67
N GLU A 154 15.40 -26.87 -15.69
CA GLU A 154 16.09 -28.04 -15.14
C GLU A 154 16.26 -29.17 -16.18
N GLN A 155 15.29 -29.32 -17.09
CA GLN A 155 15.36 -30.30 -18.17
C GLN A 155 16.16 -29.81 -19.39
N GLY A 156 16.51 -28.52 -19.42
CA GLY A 156 17.14 -27.89 -20.59
C GLY A 156 16.22 -27.80 -21.80
N GLY A 157 14.91 -27.61 -21.53
CA GLY A 157 13.87 -27.39 -22.52
C GLY A 157 13.84 -25.95 -23.05
N ASP A 158 12.91 -25.70 -23.98
CA ASP A 158 12.71 -24.38 -24.58
C ASP A 158 11.64 -23.60 -23.82
N LEU A 159 12.03 -22.47 -23.22
CA LEU A 159 11.11 -21.57 -22.50
C LEU A 159 9.99 -20.99 -23.38
N LYS A 160 10.13 -21.01 -24.71
CA LYS A 160 9.06 -20.60 -25.64
C LYS A 160 7.81 -21.47 -25.54
N ASN A 161 7.92 -22.64 -24.93
CA ASN A 161 6.78 -23.54 -24.69
C ASN A 161 6.09 -23.32 -23.32
N VAL A 162 6.53 -22.37 -22.53
CA VAL A 162 5.93 -22.05 -21.21
C VAL A 162 4.99 -20.86 -21.35
N ASP A 163 3.69 -21.08 -21.22
CA ASP A 163 2.69 -20.01 -21.32
C ASP A 163 2.89 -18.92 -20.28
N GLY A 164 2.58 -17.68 -20.66
CA GLY A 164 2.62 -16.51 -19.78
C GLY A 164 4.01 -15.90 -19.61
N LEU A 165 5.02 -16.32 -20.37
CA LEU A 165 6.34 -15.69 -20.35
C LEU A 165 6.50 -14.65 -21.47
N VAL A 166 7.32 -13.65 -21.21
CA VAL A 166 7.93 -12.78 -22.21
C VAL A 166 9.45 -12.92 -22.11
N LEU A 167 10.11 -13.17 -23.21
CA LEU A 167 11.51 -13.55 -23.29
C LEU A 167 12.26 -12.55 -24.17
N ARG A 168 13.51 -12.24 -23.79
CA ARG A 168 14.39 -11.42 -24.61
C ARG A 168 15.12 -12.30 -25.64
N GLU A 169 14.97 -11.96 -26.91
CA GLU A 169 15.65 -12.64 -28.02
C GLU A 169 17.11 -12.18 -28.17
N PRO A 170 17.96 -12.93 -28.89
CA PRO A 170 19.36 -12.56 -29.11
C PRO A 170 19.57 -11.20 -29.80
N ASN A 171 18.61 -10.78 -30.63
CA ASN A 171 18.63 -9.48 -31.32
C ASN A 171 18.09 -8.32 -30.47
N GLY A 172 17.66 -8.60 -29.21
CA GLY A 172 17.06 -7.64 -28.29
C GLY A 172 15.53 -7.52 -28.39
N ASP A 173 14.90 -8.13 -29.38
CA ASP A 173 13.44 -8.13 -29.51
C ASP A 173 12.80 -8.94 -28.37
N LEU A 174 11.52 -8.68 -28.11
CA LEU A 174 10.74 -9.39 -27.10
C LEU A 174 9.84 -10.45 -27.77
N HIS A 175 9.98 -11.68 -27.30
CA HIS A 175 9.10 -12.77 -27.68
C HIS A 175 8.04 -13.01 -26.60
N TYR A 176 6.76 -12.92 -26.99
CA TYR A 176 5.62 -13.20 -26.12
C TYR A 176 5.11 -14.59 -26.37
N ASN A 177 5.16 -15.44 -25.35
CA ASN A 177 4.55 -16.76 -25.40
C ASN A 177 3.01 -16.66 -25.36
N ALA A 178 2.33 -17.76 -25.56
CA ALA A 178 0.88 -17.82 -25.43
C ALA A 178 0.44 -17.33 -24.03
N PRO A 179 -0.67 -16.59 -23.92
CA PRO A 179 -1.19 -16.19 -22.62
C PRO A 179 -1.57 -17.42 -21.79
N ARG A 180 -1.21 -17.42 -20.51
CA ARG A 180 -1.65 -18.47 -19.59
C ARG A 180 -3.13 -18.34 -19.29
N GLU A 181 -3.84 -19.47 -19.26
CA GLU A 181 -5.19 -19.50 -18.70
C GLU A 181 -5.19 -19.20 -17.20
N ILE A 182 -6.22 -18.52 -16.73
CA ILE A 182 -6.40 -18.22 -15.30
C ILE A 182 -6.58 -19.51 -14.49
N ILE A 183 -6.13 -19.48 -13.25
CA ILE A 183 -6.28 -20.61 -12.31
C ILE A 183 -7.71 -20.60 -11.76
N ARG A 184 -8.61 -21.35 -12.39
CA ARG A 184 -10.04 -21.38 -12.03
C ARG A 184 -10.27 -21.98 -10.65
N GLU A 185 -9.54 -23.05 -10.32
CA GLU A 185 -9.68 -23.82 -9.07
C GLU A 185 -8.68 -23.29 -8.03
N LEU A 186 -9.00 -22.14 -7.41
CA LEU A 186 -8.12 -21.52 -6.40
C LEU A 186 -7.88 -22.41 -5.17
N ASP A 187 -8.79 -23.32 -4.84
CA ASP A 187 -8.63 -24.29 -3.76
C ASP A 187 -7.49 -25.29 -4.03
N SER A 188 -7.06 -25.41 -5.29
CA SER A 188 -5.93 -26.23 -5.66
C SER A 188 -4.58 -25.62 -5.29
N LEU A 189 -4.52 -24.32 -5.03
CA LEU A 189 -3.29 -23.63 -4.65
C LEU A 189 -2.90 -23.92 -3.20
N PRO A 190 -1.61 -23.98 -2.88
CA PRO A 190 -1.17 -23.96 -1.48
C PRO A 190 -1.43 -22.57 -0.87
N TRP A 191 -1.53 -22.50 0.44
CA TRP A 191 -1.54 -21.23 1.15
C TRP A 191 -0.21 -20.48 1.01
N PRO A 192 -0.18 -19.14 1.15
CA PRO A 192 1.04 -18.36 1.03
C PRO A 192 2.14 -18.80 2.00
N ASP A 193 3.38 -18.74 1.55
CA ASP A 193 4.57 -19.08 2.31
C ASP A 193 4.99 -17.95 3.26
N TRP A 194 4.20 -17.73 4.31
CA TRP A 194 4.46 -16.66 5.27
C TRP A 194 5.77 -16.84 6.04
N ASP A 195 6.11 -18.08 6.38
CA ASP A 195 7.35 -18.43 7.11
C ASP A 195 8.58 -18.12 6.26
N GLY A 196 8.55 -18.47 4.97
CA GLY A 196 9.65 -18.17 4.07
C GLY A 196 9.97 -16.69 4.01
N PHE A 197 8.95 -15.84 3.96
CA PHE A 197 9.11 -14.38 3.95
C PHE A 197 9.19 -13.76 5.35
N LYS A 198 9.25 -14.55 6.42
CA LYS A 198 9.31 -14.07 7.81
C LYS A 198 8.20 -13.03 8.09
N PHE A 199 7.00 -13.20 7.50
CA PHE A 199 5.96 -12.18 7.54
C PHE A 199 5.45 -11.96 8.97
N PHE A 200 5.25 -13.05 9.71
CA PHE A 200 4.81 -13.00 11.11
C PHE A 200 5.98 -12.96 12.10
N ASP A 201 7.24 -13.09 11.65
CA ASP A 201 8.43 -12.88 12.46
C ASP A 201 8.56 -11.39 12.75
N GLN A 202 7.86 -10.96 13.75
CA GLN A 202 8.05 -9.62 14.29
C GLN A 202 8.87 -9.76 15.56
N GLU A 203 9.73 -8.78 15.84
CA GLU A 203 10.34 -8.65 17.15
C GLU A 203 9.26 -8.88 18.21
N PRO A 204 9.57 -9.63 19.30
CA PRO A 204 8.61 -9.81 20.36
C PRO A 204 8.14 -8.40 20.74
N ALA A 205 6.88 -8.11 20.43
CA ALA A 205 6.30 -6.83 20.80
C ALA A 205 6.52 -6.76 22.29
N GLY A 206 7.39 -5.85 22.71
CA GLY A 206 7.52 -5.55 24.12
C GLY A 206 6.11 -5.39 24.67
N ASP A 207 5.88 -5.60 25.95
CA ASP A 207 4.62 -5.64 26.69
C ASP A 207 3.48 -4.70 26.23
N PHE A 208 3.16 -4.66 24.92
CA PHE A 208 2.03 -3.92 24.38
C PHE A 208 0.77 -4.76 24.56
N PRO A 209 -0.04 -4.49 25.59
CA PRO A 209 -1.34 -5.13 25.72
C PRO A 209 -2.19 -4.73 24.52
N ASN A 210 -2.81 -5.66 23.84
CA ASN A 210 -3.67 -5.48 22.65
C ASN A 210 -2.95 -5.35 21.29
N ARG A 211 -1.78 -5.97 21.15
CA ARG A 211 -1.15 -6.08 19.83
C ARG A 211 -2.11 -6.76 18.84
N LEU A 212 -2.31 -6.07 17.72
CA LEU A 212 -3.02 -6.66 16.59
C LEU A 212 -2.04 -7.44 15.72
N VAL A 213 -2.27 -8.75 15.63
CA VAL A 213 -1.57 -9.62 14.67
C VAL A 213 -2.53 -9.81 13.51
N CYS A 214 -2.25 -9.11 12.42
CA CYS A 214 -3.11 -9.11 11.25
C CYS A 214 -2.56 -10.01 10.15
N ALA A 215 -3.43 -10.83 9.57
CA ALA A 215 -3.12 -11.62 8.39
C ALA A 215 -3.95 -11.16 7.20
N PRO A 216 -3.33 -11.03 6.00
CA PRO A 216 -4.07 -10.89 4.76
C PRO A 216 -4.72 -12.23 4.40
N LEU A 217 -5.89 -12.19 3.78
CA LEU A 217 -6.62 -13.36 3.33
C LEU A 217 -7.17 -13.09 1.92
N VAL A 218 -6.69 -13.83 0.94
CA VAL A 218 -7.22 -13.78 -0.44
C VAL A 218 -8.27 -14.87 -0.59
N THR A 219 -9.51 -14.45 -0.81
CA THR A 219 -10.65 -15.38 -0.95
C THR A 219 -11.15 -15.49 -2.38
N SER A 220 -10.82 -14.49 -3.20
CA SER A 220 -11.17 -14.44 -4.63
C SER A 220 -10.13 -13.62 -5.41
N ARG A 221 -10.12 -13.77 -6.72
CA ARG A 221 -9.28 -13.00 -7.65
C ARG A 221 -10.10 -12.50 -8.81
N GLY A 222 -9.68 -11.35 -9.36
CA GLY A 222 -10.27 -10.72 -10.52
C GLY A 222 -11.51 -9.88 -10.20
N CYS A 223 -11.68 -8.81 -10.96
CA CYS A 223 -12.80 -7.87 -10.83
C CYS A 223 -13.51 -7.67 -12.16
N PRO A 224 -14.81 -8.03 -12.29
CA PRO A 224 -15.54 -7.95 -13.56
C PRO A 224 -15.97 -6.51 -13.91
N PHE A 225 -15.83 -5.56 -13.01
CA PHE A 225 -16.19 -4.17 -13.28
C PHE A 225 -15.20 -3.47 -14.20
N HIS A 226 -15.62 -2.39 -14.86
CA HIS A 226 -14.85 -1.70 -15.90
C HIS A 226 -14.54 -0.24 -15.53
N CYS A 227 -14.18 0.02 -14.28
CA CYS A 227 -13.76 1.36 -13.86
C CYS A 227 -12.58 1.84 -14.71
N THR A 228 -12.66 3.07 -15.24
CA THR A 228 -11.73 3.58 -16.27
C THR A 228 -10.32 3.80 -15.76
N PHE A 229 -10.19 4.13 -14.47
CA PHE A 229 -8.92 4.41 -13.78
C PHE A 229 -8.20 3.15 -13.28
N CYS A 230 -8.90 2.00 -13.19
CA CYS A 230 -8.37 0.79 -12.57
C CYS A 230 -7.46 0.00 -13.51
N SER A 231 -6.28 -0.39 -13.00
CA SER A 231 -5.38 -1.35 -13.63
C SER A 231 -5.75 -2.76 -13.14
N LYS A 232 -5.97 -3.69 -14.07
CA LYS A 232 -6.50 -5.03 -13.77
C LYS A 232 -5.40 -6.08 -13.81
N SER A 233 -4.49 -6.02 -12.86
CA SER A 233 -3.35 -6.95 -12.79
C SER A 233 -3.76 -8.40 -12.50
N THR A 234 -4.92 -8.61 -11.86
CA THR A 234 -5.49 -9.94 -11.56
C THR A 234 -6.53 -10.39 -12.58
N GLY A 235 -6.77 -9.59 -13.63
CA GLY A 235 -7.72 -9.89 -14.69
C GLY A 235 -9.17 -9.48 -14.41
N THR A 236 -10.05 -9.82 -15.35
CA THR A 236 -11.49 -9.46 -15.30
C THR A 236 -12.40 -10.63 -14.95
N ALA A 237 -11.91 -11.86 -15.04
CA ALA A 237 -12.68 -13.04 -14.66
C ALA A 237 -12.63 -13.21 -13.14
N HIS A 238 -13.79 -13.11 -12.51
CA HIS A 238 -13.91 -13.31 -11.07
C HIS A 238 -14.03 -14.80 -10.74
N HIS A 239 -13.14 -15.30 -9.90
CA HIS A 239 -13.14 -16.70 -9.44
C HIS A 239 -12.81 -16.76 -7.94
N GLN A 240 -13.36 -17.75 -7.24
CA GLN A 240 -13.46 -17.76 -5.80
C GLN A 240 -12.97 -19.08 -5.21
N ARG A 241 -12.40 -19.01 -4.03
CA ARG A 241 -12.16 -20.18 -3.17
C ARG A 241 -13.47 -20.63 -2.52
N SER A 242 -13.57 -21.92 -2.20
CA SER A 242 -14.64 -22.44 -1.36
C SER A 242 -14.52 -21.91 0.08
N MET A 243 -15.64 -21.83 0.80
CA MET A 243 -15.61 -21.47 2.22
C MET A 243 -14.80 -22.47 3.05
N ASP A 244 -14.83 -23.74 2.69
CA ASP A 244 -14.07 -24.76 3.41
C ASP A 244 -12.56 -24.56 3.24
N SER A 245 -12.07 -24.21 2.04
CA SER A 245 -10.67 -23.84 1.80
C SER A 245 -10.28 -22.59 2.58
N ILE A 246 -11.12 -21.56 2.58
CA ILE A 246 -10.87 -20.30 3.31
C ILE A 246 -10.74 -20.55 4.80
N PHE A 247 -11.69 -21.29 5.38
CA PHE A 247 -11.69 -21.49 6.83
C PHE A 247 -10.66 -22.51 7.30
N ALA A 248 -10.20 -23.43 6.45
CA ALA A 248 -9.01 -24.23 6.73
C ALA A 248 -7.74 -23.35 6.85
N GLU A 249 -7.59 -22.32 6.02
CA GLU A 249 -6.49 -21.35 6.15
C GLU A 249 -6.67 -20.47 7.38
N VAL A 250 -7.87 -19.99 7.68
CA VAL A 250 -8.15 -19.21 8.90
C VAL A 250 -7.79 -20.02 10.16
N ASP A 251 -8.16 -21.30 10.22
CA ASP A 251 -7.76 -22.21 11.29
C ASP A 251 -6.23 -22.25 11.44
N HIS A 252 -5.52 -22.44 10.34
CA HIS A 252 -4.06 -22.46 10.34
C HIS A 252 -3.47 -21.12 10.84
N LEU A 253 -3.94 -19.99 10.31
CA LEU A 253 -3.46 -18.67 10.69
C LEU A 253 -3.68 -18.38 12.19
N VAL A 254 -4.85 -18.72 12.71
CA VAL A 254 -5.16 -18.53 14.14
C VAL A 254 -4.31 -19.44 15.03
N GLN A 255 -4.18 -20.71 14.67
CA GLN A 255 -3.49 -21.70 15.51
C GLN A 255 -1.96 -21.56 15.44
N THR A 256 -1.41 -21.23 14.28
CA THR A 256 0.04 -21.17 14.06
C THR A 256 0.62 -19.82 14.45
N TYR A 257 -0.04 -18.72 14.06
CA TYR A 257 0.50 -17.37 14.23
C TYR A 257 -0.23 -16.54 15.27
N GLY A 258 -1.30 -17.08 15.87
CA GLY A 258 -2.07 -16.39 16.90
C GLY A 258 -2.73 -15.10 16.39
N ILE A 259 -3.15 -15.08 15.13
CA ILE A 259 -3.77 -13.89 14.55
C ILE A 259 -5.06 -13.55 15.28
N ASN A 260 -5.32 -12.26 15.45
CA ASN A 260 -6.56 -11.74 16.03
C ASN A 260 -7.29 -10.76 15.08
N ARG A 261 -6.73 -10.52 13.88
CA ARG A 261 -7.34 -9.71 12.82
C ARG A 261 -7.07 -10.31 11.44
N LEU A 262 -8.09 -10.26 10.58
CA LEU A 262 -8.00 -10.62 9.17
C LEU A 262 -8.25 -9.38 8.30
N PHE A 263 -7.44 -9.21 7.30
CA PHE A 263 -7.70 -8.29 6.21
C PHE A 263 -8.03 -9.08 4.94
N ILE A 264 -9.28 -9.00 4.47
CA ILE A 264 -9.68 -9.66 3.24
C ILE A 264 -9.22 -8.78 2.08
N ASP A 265 -8.19 -9.24 1.36
CA ASP A 265 -7.49 -8.51 0.32
C ASP A 265 -7.89 -9.02 -1.08
N ASP A 266 -9.18 -8.94 -1.36
CA ASP A 266 -9.76 -9.29 -2.64
C ASP A 266 -9.99 -8.04 -3.49
N ASP A 267 -9.82 -8.13 -4.82
CA ASP A 267 -10.28 -7.08 -5.75
C ASP A 267 -11.79 -6.80 -5.58
N VAL A 268 -12.56 -7.85 -5.32
CA VAL A 268 -14.00 -7.81 -5.01
C VAL A 268 -14.37 -9.10 -4.25
N PHE A 269 -14.65 -8.99 -2.96
CA PHE A 269 -15.01 -10.13 -2.13
C PHE A 269 -16.35 -10.77 -2.52
N ALA A 270 -17.35 -9.93 -2.72
CA ALA A 270 -18.71 -10.37 -3.06
C ALA A 270 -19.24 -9.58 -4.25
N LEU A 271 -19.66 -10.30 -5.28
CA LEU A 271 -20.42 -9.70 -6.35
C LEU A 271 -21.86 -9.51 -5.88
N PRO A 272 -22.54 -8.39 -6.24
CA PRO A 272 -23.98 -8.31 -6.12
C PRO A 272 -24.58 -9.48 -6.88
N ILE A 273 -25.28 -10.36 -6.20
CA ILE A 273 -25.98 -11.45 -6.90
C ILE A 273 -27.16 -10.82 -7.64
N TRP A 274 -26.94 -10.49 -8.88
CA TRP A 274 -28.04 -10.26 -9.81
C TRP A 274 -28.63 -11.64 -10.10
N ASN A 275 -29.65 -12.04 -9.31
CA ASN A 275 -30.45 -13.22 -9.58
C ASN A 275 -31.29 -13.01 -10.86
N GLN A 276 -30.64 -13.04 -12.03
CA GLN A 276 -31.36 -13.16 -13.29
C GLN A 276 -31.86 -14.59 -13.54
N ASP A 277 -31.35 -15.58 -12.81
CA ASP A 277 -31.70 -17.01 -12.97
C ASP A 277 -32.37 -17.67 -11.75
N ALA A 278 -32.73 -16.91 -10.71
CA ALA A 278 -33.60 -17.43 -9.67
C ALA A 278 -35.04 -17.49 -10.21
N GLY A 279 -35.29 -18.42 -11.12
CA GLY A 279 -36.63 -18.86 -11.43
C GLY A 279 -37.33 -19.22 -10.12
N GLN A 280 -38.59 -18.82 -10.02
CA GLN A 280 -39.48 -18.95 -8.87
C GLN A 280 -39.74 -20.42 -8.43
N GLU A 281 -38.73 -21.27 -8.31
CA GLU A 281 -38.87 -22.62 -7.82
C GLU A 281 -38.03 -22.85 -6.57
N SER A 282 -38.76 -23.05 -5.51
CA SER A 282 -38.35 -23.38 -4.14
C SER A 282 -37.93 -22.20 -3.25
N GLY A 283 -38.73 -21.90 -2.23
CA GLY A 283 -38.52 -20.88 -1.19
C GLY A 283 -37.29 -21.07 -0.28
N ARG A 284 -36.15 -21.49 -0.83
CA ARG A 284 -34.85 -21.47 -0.18
C ARG A 284 -34.16 -20.15 -0.51
N LYS A 285 -34.11 -19.25 0.46
CA LYS A 285 -33.26 -18.07 0.45
C LYS A 285 -31.80 -18.56 0.48
N TYR A 286 -31.09 -18.52 -0.65
CA TYR A 286 -29.66 -18.80 -0.65
C TYR A 286 -28.95 -17.67 0.11
N LYS A 287 -28.10 -18.01 1.07
CA LYS A 287 -27.23 -17.05 1.73
C LYS A 287 -26.24 -16.49 0.70
N SER A 288 -26.01 -15.18 0.74
CA SER A 288 -24.92 -14.58 -0.03
C SER A 288 -23.58 -15.08 0.52
N ARG A 289 -22.51 -15.00 -0.28
CA ARG A 289 -21.15 -15.35 0.12
C ARG A 289 -20.74 -14.62 1.41
N LEU A 290 -21.12 -13.35 1.52
CA LEU A 290 -20.79 -12.53 2.69
C LEU A 290 -21.56 -12.99 3.95
N GLU A 291 -22.83 -13.37 3.82
CA GLU A 291 -23.60 -13.96 4.94
C GLU A 291 -23.00 -15.30 5.39
N GLU A 292 -22.58 -16.14 4.47
CA GLU A 292 -21.93 -17.42 4.78
C GLU A 292 -20.59 -17.21 5.50
N PHE A 293 -19.78 -16.26 5.03
CA PHE A 293 -18.52 -15.88 5.67
C PHE A 293 -18.77 -15.40 7.11
N CYS A 294 -19.75 -14.50 7.31
CA CYS A 294 -20.09 -13.98 8.62
C CYS A 294 -20.48 -15.08 9.61
N ASP A 295 -21.24 -16.08 9.16
CA ASP A 295 -21.63 -17.20 10.02
C ASP A 295 -20.43 -18.07 10.42
N LYS A 296 -19.52 -18.34 9.47
CA LYS A 296 -18.36 -19.21 9.68
C LYS A 296 -17.24 -18.54 10.48
N ILE A 297 -17.04 -17.21 10.36
CA ILE A 297 -15.97 -16.49 11.08
C ILE A 297 -16.31 -16.23 12.56
N LYS A 298 -17.57 -16.12 12.89
CA LYS A 298 -18.03 -15.75 14.23
C LYS A 298 -17.43 -16.58 15.39
N PRO A 299 -17.23 -17.91 15.27
CA PRO A 299 -16.63 -18.71 16.35
C PRO A 299 -15.17 -18.36 16.66
N TYR A 300 -14.43 -17.80 15.72
CA TYR A 300 -13.00 -17.48 15.88
C TYR A 300 -12.75 -16.27 16.78
N SER A 301 -13.75 -15.42 16.98
CA SER A 301 -13.61 -14.18 17.77
C SER A 301 -12.48 -13.25 17.28
N VAL A 302 -12.13 -13.32 16.01
CA VAL A 302 -11.17 -12.43 15.34
C VAL A 302 -11.88 -11.22 14.78
N GLU A 303 -11.17 -10.08 14.76
CA GLU A 303 -11.62 -8.90 14.02
C GLU A 303 -11.36 -9.13 12.53
N TRP A 304 -12.20 -8.54 11.67
CA TRP A 304 -11.96 -8.58 10.23
C TRP A 304 -12.42 -7.32 9.53
N LEU A 305 -11.80 -7.03 8.40
CA LEU A 305 -12.07 -5.87 7.57
C LEU A 305 -11.85 -6.22 6.10
N LEU A 306 -12.43 -5.45 5.19
CA LEU A 306 -12.41 -5.77 3.78
C LEU A 306 -12.67 -4.56 2.88
N TYR A 307 -12.27 -4.72 1.60
CA TYR A 307 -12.74 -3.83 0.54
C TYR A 307 -14.07 -4.32 -0.01
N LEU A 308 -15.03 -3.39 -0.15
CA LEU A 308 -16.30 -3.64 -0.80
C LEU A 308 -16.67 -2.52 -1.79
N ARG A 309 -17.44 -2.90 -2.77
CA ARG A 309 -18.11 -1.92 -3.63
C ARG A 309 -19.38 -1.42 -2.92
N VAL A 310 -19.63 -0.12 -3.01
CA VAL A 310 -20.90 0.47 -2.59
C VAL A 310 -22.05 -0.12 -3.41
N GLY A 311 -23.19 -0.38 -2.79
CA GLY A 311 -24.37 -0.87 -3.49
C GLY A 311 -25.58 -1.12 -2.61
N GLU A 312 -26.76 -1.19 -3.21
CA GLU A 312 -28.05 -1.43 -2.54
C GLU A 312 -28.13 -2.79 -1.82
N TYR A 313 -27.23 -3.73 -2.16
CA TYR A 313 -27.12 -5.03 -1.49
C TYR A 313 -26.63 -4.94 -0.05
N MET A 314 -26.06 -3.79 0.36
CA MET A 314 -25.62 -3.53 1.73
C MET A 314 -26.85 -3.16 2.60
N THR A 315 -27.66 -4.18 2.94
CA THR A 315 -28.85 -4.00 3.77
C THR A 315 -28.51 -3.86 5.26
N ASP A 316 -29.43 -3.34 6.04
CA ASP A 316 -29.25 -3.16 7.50
C ASP A 316 -29.05 -4.53 8.19
N GLU A 317 -29.73 -5.59 7.71
CA GLU A 317 -29.56 -6.96 8.21
C GLU A 317 -28.16 -7.47 7.95
N LEU A 318 -27.63 -7.29 6.73
CA LEU A 318 -26.28 -7.71 6.37
C LEU A 318 -25.22 -6.95 7.17
N LEU A 319 -25.34 -5.63 7.28
CA LEU A 319 -24.43 -4.81 8.08
C LEU A 319 -24.45 -5.19 9.57
N SER A 320 -25.63 -5.49 10.10
CA SER A 320 -25.79 -5.97 11.49
C SER A 320 -25.13 -7.34 11.67
N LEU A 321 -25.25 -8.24 10.68
CA LEU A 321 -24.61 -9.56 10.70
C LEU A 321 -23.09 -9.43 10.63
N MET A 322 -22.56 -8.58 9.75
CA MET A 322 -21.12 -8.27 9.65
C MET A 322 -20.60 -7.79 11.01
N LYS A 323 -21.27 -6.81 11.63
CA LYS A 323 -20.90 -6.32 12.96
C LYS A 323 -20.90 -7.41 14.01
N ALA A 324 -21.93 -8.24 14.04
CA ALA A 324 -22.07 -9.32 15.01
C ALA A 324 -21.03 -10.45 14.81
N SER A 325 -20.45 -10.57 13.62
CA SER A 325 -19.43 -11.56 13.27
C SER A 325 -17.98 -11.07 13.46
N GLY A 326 -17.80 -9.83 13.94
CA GLY A 326 -16.47 -9.28 14.21
C GLY A 326 -15.93 -8.34 13.13
N CYS A 327 -16.74 -7.97 12.12
CA CYS A 327 -16.34 -6.92 11.18
C CYS A 327 -16.15 -5.61 11.94
N VAL A 328 -15.00 -4.97 11.70
CA VAL A 328 -14.66 -3.70 12.35
C VAL A 328 -14.71 -2.53 11.39
N GLU A 329 -14.44 -2.76 10.11
CA GLU A 329 -14.36 -1.70 9.11
C GLU A 329 -14.62 -2.22 7.70
N VAL A 330 -15.24 -1.36 6.89
CA VAL A 330 -15.45 -1.58 5.46
C VAL A 330 -14.80 -0.43 4.69
N PHE A 331 -13.96 -0.77 3.72
CA PHE A 331 -13.34 0.18 2.80
C PHE A 331 -14.14 0.24 1.52
N TYR A 332 -14.68 1.42 1.21
CA TYR A 332 -15.46 1.66 0.00
C TYR A 332 -14.69 2.48 -1.01
N GLY A 333 -14.67 2.03 -2.26
CA GLY A 333 -14.30 2.89 -3.39
C GLY A 333 -15.46 3.84 -3.69
N ILE A 334 -15.41 5.06 -3.18
CA ILE A 334 -16.41 6.11 -3.39
C ILE A 334 -16.16 6.83 -4.71
N GLU A 335 -14.95 7.27 -4.89
CA GLU A 335 -14.29 7.98 -5.99
C GLU A 335 -14.79 9.41 -6.20
N SER A 336 -16.10 9.68 -6.24
CA SER A 336 -16.65 11.02 -6.43
C SER A 336 -18.02 11.20 -5.73
N GLY A 337 -18.35 12.43 -5.37
CA GLY A 337 -19.69 12.82 -4.94
C GLY A 337 -20.58 13.39 -6.08
N ASP A 338 -20.11 13.28 -7.32
CA ASP A 338 -20.81 13.81 -8.50
C ASP A 338 -21.16 12.68 -9.49
N ASP A 339 -22.44 12.60 -9.85
CA ASP A 339 -22.96 11.53 -10.70
C ASP A 339 -22.40 11.57 -12.14
N THR A 340 -22.03 12.74 -12.66
CA THR A 340 -21.43 12.89 -13.99
C THR A 340 -20.03 12.25 -14.00
N VAL A 341 -19.25 12.49 -12.96
CA VAL A 341 -17.92 11.93 -12.77
C VAL A 341 -18.00 10.42 -12.53
N LEU A 342 -18.90 9.97 -11.65
CA LEU A 342 -19.13 8.53 -11.40
C LEU A 342 -19.54 7.77 -12.67
N HIS A 343 -20.35 8.39 -13.52
CA HIS A 343 -20.73 7.81 -14.81
C HIS A 343 -19.54 7.72 -15.77
N SER A 344 -18.73 8.78 -15.89
CA SER A 344 -17.51 8.79 -16.70
C SER A 344 -16.50 7.74 -16.24
N MET A 345 -16.36 7.55 -14.93
CA MET A 345 -15.51 6.52 -14.33
C MET A 345 -16.03 5.08 -14.54
N HIS A 346 -17.20 4.90 -15.14
CA HIS A 346 -17.91 3.62 -15.25
C HIS A 346 -18.11 2.95 -13.89
N LYS A 347 -18.37 3.74 -12.85
CA LYS A 347 -18.55 3.22 -11.50
C LYS A 347 -19.88 2.48 -11.33
N GLY A 348 -20.92 2.85 -12.10
CA GLY A 348 -22.23 2.21 -12.09
C GLY A 348 -22.99 2.34 -10.77
N ILE A 349 -22.73 3.41 -10.01
CA ILE A 349 -23.40 3.82 -8.78
C ILE A 349 -23.64 5.33 -8.81
N THR A 350 -24.51 5.83 -7.93
CA THR A 350 -24.80 7.25 -7.80
C THR A 350 -24.37 7.78 -6.43
N ALA A 351 -24.21 9.10 -6.31
CA ALA A 351 -23.92 9.77 -5.04
C ALA A 351 -24.99 9.46 -3.98
N ALA A 352 -26.25 9.33 -4.38
CA ALA A 352 -27.34 8.97 -3.48
C ALA A 352 -27.20 7.56 -2.88
N VAL A 353 -26.82 6.58 -3.69
CA VAL A 353 -26.55 5.19 -3.23
C VAL A 353 -25.33 5.16 -2.31
N ILE A 354 -24.30 5.96 -2.61
CA ILE A 354 -23.12 6.08 -1.75
C ILE A 354 -23.53 6.66 -0.38
N GLU A 355 -24.26 7.76 -0.36
CA GLU A 355 -24.72 8.40 0.88
C GLU A 355 -25.54 7.45 1.74
N ASP A 356 -26.51 6.75 1.16
CA ASP A 356 -27.34 5.77 1.87
C ASP A 356 -26.50 4.62 2.46
N THR A 357 -25.60 4.04 1.65
CA THR A 357 -24.72 2.94 2.10
C THR A 357 -23.81 3.38 3.26
N VAL A 358 -23.20 4.57 3.17
CA VAL A 358 -22.32 5.10 4.21
C VAL A 358 -23.11 5.35 5.50
N ARG A 359 -24.29 5.97 5.44
CA ARG A 359 -25.15 6.20 6.60
C ARG A 359 -25.56 4.91 7.29
N ARG A 360 -25.97 3.90 6.53
CA ARG A 360 -26.33 2.57 7.06
C ARG A 360 -25.14 1.87 7.71
N THR A 361 -23.96 1.91 7.07
CA THR A 361 -22.73 1.30 7.62
C THR A 361 -22.37 1.94 8.95
N HIS A 362 -22.40 3.27 9.04
CA HIS A 362 -22.17 4.01 10.28
C HIS A 362 -23.23 3.68 11.35
N ALA A 363 -24.50 3.65 10.99
CA ALA A 363 -25.60 3.32 11.91
C ALA A 363 -25.48 1.90 12.49
N ALA A 364 -24.97 0.95 11.72
CA ALA A 364 -24.66 -0.41 12.19
C ALA A 364 -23.46 -0.47 13.16
N GLY A 365 -22.74 0.65 13.36
CA GLY A 365 -21.58 0.76 14.23
C GLY A 365 -20.31 0.12 13.62
N LEU A 366 -20.26 0.03 12.30
CA LEU A 366 -19.07 -0.36 11.54
C LEU A 366 -18.21 0.86 11.23
N GLY A 367 -16.89 0.69 11.19
CA GLY A 367 -16.01 1.66 10.56
C GLY A 367 -16.31 1.74 9.07
N CYS A 368 -16.25 2.96 8.53
CA CYS A 368 -16.49 3.23 7.14
C CYS A 368 -15.33 4.07 6.60
N SER A 369 -14.50 3.50 5.74
CA SER A 369 -13.44 4.24 5.05
C SER A 369 -13.78 4.42 3.58
N GLY A 370 -13.42 5.56 3.01
CA GLY A 370 -13.73 5.89 1.62
C GLY A 370 -12.59 6.60 0.90
N THR A 371 -12.39 6.23 -0.36
CA THR A 371 -11.45 6.91 -1.26
C THR A 371 -12.21 7.85 -2.18
N PHE A 372 -11.67 9.07 -2.37
CA PHE A 372 -12.07 10.04 -3.37
C PHE A 372 -10.89 10.30 -4.30
N ILE A 373 -11.09 10.17 -5.61
CA ILE A 373 -10.04 10.35 -6.60
C ILE A 373 -10.42 11.44 -7.60
N PHE A 374 -9.45 12.26 -8.00
CA PHE A 374 -9.65 13.47 -8.81
C PHE A 374 -8.80 13.44 -10.06
N GLY A 375 -9.33 13.92 -11.18
CA GLY A 375 -8.64 13.97 -12.48
C GLY A 375 -9.33 13.15 -13.56
N ASP A 376 -10.60 12.73 -13.36
CA ASP A 376 -11.40 12.09 -14.40
C ASP A 376 -11.69 13.07 -15.57
N PRO A 377 -11.74 12.62 -16.83
CA PRO A 377 -12.03 13.48 -17.98
C PRO A 377 -13.32 14.33 -17.87
N ALA A 378 -14.32 13.87 -17.13
CA ALA A 378 -15.56 14.63 -16.91
C ALA A 378 -15.45 15.63 -15.75
N GLU A 379 -14.30 15.72 -15.09
CA GLU A 379 -14.14 16.59 -13.93
C GLU A 379 -13.93 18.04 -14.33
N THR A 380 -14.56 18.92 -13.56
CA THR A 380 -14.46 20.39 -13.62
C THR A 380 -14.30 20.93 -12.21
N LEU A 381 -13.93 22.21 -12.04
CA LEU A 381 -13.89 22.83 -10.71
C LEU A 381 -15.22 22.70 -9.96
N ASP A 382 -16.35 22.78 -10.68
CA ASP A 382 -17.68 22.67 -10.09
C ASP A 382 -17.99 21.24 -9.59
N THR A 383 -17.60 20.19 -10.33
CA THR A 383 -17.74 18.80 -9.86
C THR A 383 -16.82 18.49 -8.68
N VAL A 384 -15.62 19.08 -8.65
CA VAL A 384 -14.70 19.00 -7.51
C VAL A 384 -15.33 19.59 -6.26
N GLU A 385 -15.92 20.80 -6.35
CA GLU A 385 -16.60 21.42 -5.22
C GLU A 385 -17.80 20.60 -4.74
N ARG A 386 -18.58 20.02 -5.67
CA ARG A 386 -19.68 19.11 -5.28
C ARG A 386 -19.15 17.87 -4.56
N THR A 387 -18.04 17.32 -4.98
CA THR A 387 -17.41 16.16 -4.30
C THR A 387 -16.87 16.54 -2.91
N PHE A 388 -16.24 17.71 -2.75
CA PHE A 388 -15.82 18.18 -1.44
C PHE A 388 -17.02 18.46 -0.51
N ALA A 389 -18.05 19.13 -1.01
CA ALA A 389 -19.28 19.36 -0.25
C ALA A 389 -19.99 18.04 0.15
N PHE A 390 -19.96 17.03 -0.73
CA PHE A 390 -20.46 15.69 -0.44
C PHE A 390 -19.67 15.04 0.69
N SER A 391 -18.33 15.06 0.62
CA SER A 391 -17.47 14.50 1.66
C SER A 391 -17.63 15.22 3.00
N ASP A 392 -17.76 16.54 2.99
CA ASP A 392 -17.97 17.35 4.20
C ASP A 392 -19.31 17.01 4.89
N ARG A 393 -20.37 16.84 4.10
CA ARG A 393 -21.71 16.48 4.61
C ARG A 393 -21.75 15.12 5.30
N LEU A 394 -20.89 14.20 4.89
CA LEU A 394 -20.81 12.85 5.43
C LEU A 394 -19.62 12.66 6.39
N SER A 395 -18.97 13.75 6.78
CA SER A 395 -17.70 13.70 7.50
C SER A 395 -17.76 12.92 8.81
N ASP A 396 -18.86 13.01 9.54
CA ASP A 396 -19.09 12.33 10.82
C ASP A 396 -19.48 10.84 10.69
N GLN A 397 -19.79 10.37 9.47
CA GLN A 397 -20.10 8.97 9.19
C GLN A 397 -18.89 8.16 8.72
N PHE A 398 -17.87 8.83 8.20
CA PHE A 398 -16.65 8.17 7.80
C PHE A 398 -15.66 8.04 8.96
N THR A 399 -15.04 6.88 9.06
CA THR A 399 -13.88 6.66 9.92
C THR A 399 -12.63 7.28 9.30
N ASN A 400 -12.45 7.09 7.99
CA ASN A 400 -11.34 7.65 7.23
C ASN A 400 -11.78 8.02 5.83
N MET A 401 -11.28 9.15 5.32
CA MET A 401 -11.45 9.56 3.93
C MET A 401 -10.08 9.88 3.31
N SER A 402 -9.79 9.23 2.20
CA SER A 402 -8.61 9.52 1.39
C SER A 402 -9.00 10.36 0.17
N PHE A 403 -8.23 11.40 -0.11
CA PHE A 403 -8.39 12.27 -1.28
C PHE A 403 -7.10 12.21 -2.08
N THR A 404 -7.15 11.71 -3.32
CA THR A 404 -5.94 11.52 -4.14
C THR A 404 -6.18 11.93 -5.58
N PRO A 405 -5.18 12.47 -6.29
CA PRO A 405 -5.26 12.56 -7.74
C PRO A 405 -5.29 11.15 -8.37
N ILE A 406 -5.91 11.04 -9.53
CA ILE A 406 -5.84 9.82 -10.34
C ILE A 406 -4.40 9.65 -10.83
N ILE A 407 -3.82 8.48 -10.56
CA ILE A 407 -2.57 8.03 -11.14
C ILE A 407 -2.90 7.21 -12.38
N LEU A 408 -2.30 7.57 -13.51
CA LEU A 408 -2.51 6.85 -14.77
C LEU A 408 -1.69 5.55 -14.78
N PHE A 409 -2.18 4.55 -14.05
CA PHE A 409 -1.51 3.25 -14.03
C PHE A 409 -1.58 2.58 -15.40
N PRO A 410 -0.44 2.07 -15.94
CA PRO A 410 -0.44 1.25 -17.13
C PRO A 410 -1.45 0.10 -17.04
N GLY A 411 -2.08 -0.22 -18.17
CA GLY A 411 -3.18 -1.18 -18.23
C GLY A 411 -4.57 -0.57 -18.05
N SER A 412 -4.71 0.58 -17.37
CA SER A 412 -6.01 1.26 -17.21
C SER A 412 -6.51 1.90 -18.52
N SER A 413 -7.82 2.11 -18.61
CA SER A 413 -8.44 2.77 -19.78
C SER A 413 -8.00 4.24 -19.88
N LEU A 414 -7.84 4.93 -18.75
CA LEU A 414 -7.36 6.32 -18.73
C LEU A 414 -5.90 6.44 -19.18
N TYR A 415 -5.02 5.50 -18.81
CA TYR A 415 -3.66 5.46 -19.32
C TYR A 415 -3.64 5.31 -20.85
N LYS A 416 -4.42 4.37 -21.39
CA LYS A 416 -4.54 4.17 -22.84
C LYS A 416 -5.05 5.42 -23.55
N LYS A 417 -6.03 6.11 -22.95
CA LYS A 417 -6.54 7.39 -23.45
C LYS A 417 -5.43 8.44 -23.49
N ALA A 418 -4.67 8.61 -22.41
CA ALA A 418 -3.56 9.57 -22.32
C ALA A 418 -2.49 9.32 -23.38
N VAL A 419 -2.16 8.06 -23.67
CA VAL A 419 -1.24 7.68 -24.73
C VAL A 419 -1.83 8.03 -26.11
N MET A 420 -3.10 7.69 -26.38
CA MET A 420 -3.75 8.00 -27.67
C MET A 420 -3.87 9.51 -27.92
N GLU A 421 -4.08 10.31 -26.88
CA GLU A 421 -4.17 11.78 -26.96
C GLU A 421 -2.79 12.46 -26.99
N GLY A 422 -1.70 11.69 -26.95
CA GLY A 422 -0.34 12.25 -26.97
C GLY A 422 0.06 12.97 -25.68
N LYS A 423 -0.67 12.77 -24.59
CA LYS A 423 -0.32 13.27 -23.26
C LYS A 423 0.85 12.47 -22.66
N ILE A 424 0.95 11.19 -22.99
CA ILE A 424 2.07 10.31 -22.68
C ILE A 424 2.70 9.92 -24.02
N THR A 425 3.83 10.51 -24.35
CA THR A 425 4.56 10.29 -25.62
C THR A 425 5.62 9.21 -25.49
N ASP A 426 6.28 9.13 -24.35
CA ASP A 426 7.24 8.08 -23.99
C ASP A 426 6.74 7.34 -22.75
N ARG A 427 6.37 6.07 -22.93
CA ARG A 427 5.78 5.25 -21.88
C ARG A 427 6.81 4.81 -20.85
N VAL A 428 8.03 4.53 -21.27
CA VAL A 428 9.13 4.11 -20.38
C VAL A 428 9.54 5.30 -19.51
N GLU A 429 9.72 6.47 -20.13
CA GLU A 429 10.06 7.69 -19.40
C GLU A 429 8.95 8.12 -18.44
N PHE A 430 7.69 7.92 -18.80
CA PHE A 430 6.55 8.16 -17.91
C PHE A 430 6.62 7.33 -16.62
N ILE A 431 6.98 6.03 -16.75
CA ILE A 431 7.16 5.15 -15.59
C ILE A 431 8.41 5.56 -14.80
N ARG A 432 9.53 5.85 -15.51
CA ARG A 432 10.80 6.29 -14.89
C ARG A 432 10.63 7.53 -14.02
N ASN A 433 9.78 8.46 -14.45
CA ASN A 433 9.45 9.69 -13.74
C ASN A 433 8.38 9.51 -12.64
N GLY A 434 8.02 8.26 -12.26
CA GLY A 434 7.13 7.96 -11.16
C GLY A 434 5.65 8.19 -11.47
N LEU A 435 5.23 8.04 -12.73
CA LEU A 435 3.83 8.20 -13.16
C LEU A 435 3.29 9.61 -12.84
N PRO A 436 3.83 10.66 -13.42
CA PRO A 436 3.46 12.03 -13.08
C PRO A 436 1.97 12.29 -13.31
N PHE A 437 1.38 13.12 -12.44
CA PHE A 437 -0.02 13.52 -12.58
C PHE A 437 -0.24 14.22 -13.92
N THR A 438 -1.15 13.70 -14.71
CA THR A 438 -1.41 14.15 -16.07
C THR A 438 -2.86 14.61 -16.19
N ASN A 439 -3.05 15.84 -16.63
CA ASN A 439 -4.37 16.41 -16.79
C ASN A 439 -5.12 15.79 -17.97
N LEU A 440 -6.17 15.04 -17.68
CA LEU A 440 -7.14 14.51 -18.66
C LEU A 440 -8.49 15.23 -18.59
N THR A 441 -8.63 16.21 -17.70
CA THR A 441 -9.87 16.95 -17.48
C THR A 441 -10.05 18.07 -18.51
N SER A 442 -11.17 18.76 -18.45
CA SER A 442 -11.39 19.99 -19.21
C SER A 442 -10.82 21.25 -18.54
N MET A 443 -10.27 21.12 -17.33
CA MET A 443 -9.59 22.21 -16.63
C MET A 443 -8.30 22.62 -17.35
N SER A 444 -7.94 23.90 -17.24
CA SER A 444 -6.60 24.33 -17.67
C SER A 444 -5.50 23.65 -16.86
N GLU A 445 -4.28 23.63 -17.37
CA GLU A 445 -3.13 23.04 -16.65
C GLU A 445 -2.88 23.74 -15.31
N GLU A 446 -3.15 25.04 -15.21
CA GLU A 446 -3.01 25.81 -13.98
C GLU A 446 -4.07 25.42 -12.94
N GLU A 447 -5.34 25.35 -13.34
CA GLU A 447 -6.45 24.91 -12.46
C GLU A 447 -6.25 23.47 -11.97
N TYR A 448 -5.81 22.56 -12.85
CA TYR A 448 -5.53 21.18 -12.48
C TYR A 448 -4.34 21.09 -11.51
N ARG A 449 -3.30 21.88 -11.73
CA ARG A 449 -2.14 21.94 -10.84
C ARG A 449 -2.51 22.50 -9.47
N GLU A 450 -3.32 23.57 -9.42
CA GLU A 450 -3.86 24.11 -8.16
C GLU A 450 -4.70 23.07 -7.40
N LEU A 451 -5.55 22.32 -8.12
CA LEU A 451 -6.34 21.24 -7.51
C LEU A 451 -5.44 20.23 -6.80
N ILE A 452 -4.39 19.76 -7.47
CA ILE A 452 -3.50 18.72 -6.94
C ILE A 452 -2.63 19.25 -5.80
N ARG A 453 -2.10 20.46 -5.93
CA ARG A 453 -1.13 21.01 -4.97
C ARG A 453 -1.77 21.62 -3.74
N GLU A 454 -2.90 22.28 -3.89
CA GLU A 454 -3.47 23.10 -2.84
C GLU A 454 -4.82 22.56 -2.38
N ARG A 455 -5.76 22.34 -3.29
CA ARG A 455 -7.15 22.08 -2.91
C ARG A 455 -7.35 20.68 -2.31
N ILE A 456 -6.79 19.64 -2.92
CA ILE A 456 -6.82 18.28 -2.38
C ILE A 456 -6.09 18.20 -1.02
N PRO A 457 -4.85 18.71 -0.87
CA PRO A 457 -4.18 18.75 0.43
C PRO A 457 -4.93 19.57 1.48
N ALA A 458 -5.51 20.72 1.10
CA ALA A 458 -6.32 21.50 2.03
C ALA A 458 -7.55 20.73 2.53
N GLN A 459 -8.21 19.97 1.65
CA GLN A 459 -9.34 19.12 2.05
C GLN A 459 -8.91 18.00 3.01
N ARG A 460 -7.74 17.40 2.82
CA ARG A 460 -7.16 16.43 3.77
C ARG A 460 -6.95 17.07 5.15
N VAL A 461 -6.31 18.24 5.20
CA VAL A 461 -6.07 18.98 6.46
C VAL A 461 -7.38 19.37 7.11
N LYS A 462 -8.33 19.92 6.34
CA LYS A 462 -9.67 20.30 6.84
C LYS A 462 -10.36 19.11 7.50
N ARG A 463 -10.25 17.95 6.89
CA ARG A 463 -10.82 16.71 7.42
C ARG A 463 -10.23 16.36 8.79
N MET A 464 -8.91 16.39 8.95
CA MET A 464 -8.27 16.12 10.23
C MET A 464 -8.70 17.09 11.34
N ILE A 465 -8.95 18.36 10.99
CA ILE A 465 -9.43 19.37 11.95
C ILE A 465 -10.88 19.10 12.37
N CYS A 466 -11.75 18.69 11.45
CA CYS A 466 -13.16 18.43 11.74
C CYS A 466 -13.38 17.21 12.66
N GLU A 467 -12.52 16.22 12.61
CA GLU A 467 -12.63 14.97 13.39
C GLU A 467 -12.31 15.15 14.88
N GLU A 468 -11.79 16.31 15.29
CA GLU A 468 -11.49 16.61 16.71
C GLU A 468 -12.69 16.55 17.65
N THR A 469 -13.90 16.56 17.14
CA THR A 469 -15.08 16.83 17.96
C THR A 469 -15.67 15.61 18.65
N SER A 470 -15.36 14.38 18.21
CA SER A 470 -16.07 13.21 18.72
C SER A 470 -15.40 12.51 19.91
N HIS A 471 -14.08 12.41 19.96
CA HIS A 471 -13.38 11.72 21.04
C HIS A 471 -12.01 12.36 21.33
N ARG A 472 -11.94 13.28 22.28
CA ARG A 472 -10.66 13.84 22.74
C ARG A 472 -9.98 12.82 23.67
N PRO A 473 -8.76 12.38 23.38
CA PRO A 473 -7.95 11.73 24.39
C PRO A 473 -7.69 12.75 25.51
N GLN A 474 -7.87 12.34 26.75
CA GLN A 474 -7.68 13.25 27.88
C GLN A 474 -6.22 13.60 28.09
N LYS A 475 -5.30 12.75 27.67
CA LYS A 475 -3.86 12.94 27.83
C LYS A 475 -3.08 12.00 26.91
N LEU A 476 -2.07 12.55 26.22
CA LEU A 476 -1.04 11.79 25.53
C LEU A 476 0.20 11.72 26.46
N MET A 477 0.72 10.54 26.69
CA MET A 477 1.87 10.28 27.54
C MET A 477 2.99 9.62 26.75
N ILE A 478 4.24 9.82 27.18
CA ILE A 478 5.43 9.31 26.48
C ILE A 478 6.04 8.20 27.33
N ASP A 479 6.21 7.03 26.72
CA ASP A 479 7.04 5.95 27.26
C ASP A 479 8.41 5.97 26.56
N TYR A 480 9.40 6.58 27.21
CA TYR A 480 10.75 6.69 26.66
C TYR A 480 11.46 5.34 26.52
N ASN A 481 11.13 4.36 27.35
CA ASN A 481 11.77 3.05 27.31
C ASN A 481 11.28 2.22 26.11
N LYS A 482 9.99 2.35 25.79
CA LYS A 482 9.36 1.65 24.68
C LYS A 482 9.38 2.46 23.38
N LYS A 483 9.90 3.69 23.42
CA LYS A 483 9.77 4.68 22.32
C LYS A 483 8.33 4.71 21.77
N ALA A 484 7.35 4.85 22.68
CA ALA A 484 5.95 4.83 22.34
C ALA A 484 5.18 5.96 23.01
N LEU A 485 4.11 6.37 22.37
CA LEU A 485 3.11 7.25 22.94
C LEU A 485 1.94 6.42 23.44
N TYR A 486 1.26 6.84 24.50
CA TYR A 486 0.07 6.15 24.93
C TYR A 486 -1.02 7.10 25.42
N ILE A 487 -2.27 6.66 25.29
CA ILE A 487 -3.47 7.40 25.66
C ILE A 487 -4.24 6.57 26.68
N ASN A 488 -4.58 7.20 27.81
CA ASN A 488 -5.56 6.63 28.71
C ASN A 488 -6.98 6.91 28.18
N HIS A 489 -7.71 5.86 27.91
CA HIS A 489 -9.07 5.93 27.42
C HIS A 489 -10.08 5.39 28.45
N VAL A 490 -11.17 6.13 28.64
CA VAL A 490 -12.33 5.67 29.36
C VAL A 490 -13.49 5.53 28.40
N CYS A 491 -13.97 4.31 28.23
CA CYS A 491 -15.09 4.04 27.32
C CYS A 491 -16.35 4.73 27.77
N ARG A 492 -16.89 5.63 26.96
CA ARG A 492 -18.14 6.37 27.28
C ARG A 492 -19.36 5.47 27.41
N ARG A 493 -19.36 4.30 26.75
CA ARG A 493 -20.51 3.38 26.77
C ARG A 493 -20.56 2.54 28.04
N CYS A 494 -19.42 2.05 28.53
CA CYS A 494 -19.39 1.08 29.64
C CYS A 494 -18.48 1.46 30.81
N GLY A 495 -17.82 2.62 30.76
CA GLY A 495 -16.93 3.14 31.80
C GLY A 495 -15.60 2.37 31.96
N SER A 496 -15.33 1.40 31.13
CA SER A 496 -14.07 0.64 31.19
C SER A 496 -12.89 1.50 30.78
N SER A 497 -11.80 1.46 31.57
CA SER A 497 -10.55 2.13 31.23
C SER A 497 -9.62 1.19 30.48
N SER A 498 -8.86 1.72 29.52
CA SER A 498 -7.82 1.03 28.76
C SER A 498 -6.70 1.97 28.37
N GLU A 499 -5.48 1.44 28.27
CA GLU A 499 -4.34 2.15 27.72
C GLU A 499 -4.19 1.76 26.24
N ILE A 500 -3.97 2.77 25.40
CA ILE A 500 -3.78 2.60 23.96
C ILE A 500 -2.38 3.07 23.63
N TYR A 501 -1.54 2.16 23.15
CA TYR A 501 -0.19 2.46 22.72
C TYR A 501 -0.17 2.80 21.24
N LEU A 502 0.57 3.87 20.91
CA LEU A 502 0.73 4.41 19.56
C LEU A 502 2.22 4.42 19.23
N ARG A 503 2.57 3.95 18.08
CA ARG A 503 3.94 4.10 17.58
C ARG A 503 4.10 5.45 16.88
N PRO A 504 5.34 5.99 16.78
CA PRO A 504 5.60 7.22 16.04
C PRO A 504 5.08 7.18 14.59
N GLU A 505 5.09 5.99 13.97
CA GLU A 505 4.62 5.77 12.61
C GLU A 505 3.11 5.96 12.46
N SER A 506 2.35 5.80 13.54
CA SER A 506 0.87 5.93 13.54
C SER A 506 0.37 7.37 13.67
N LEU A 507 1.26 8.37 13.74
CA LEU A 507 0.87 9.75 14.07
C LEU A 507 0.00 10.45 13.05
N THR A 508 0.06 10.05 11.79
CA THR A 508 -0.76 10.63 10.70
C THR A 508 -1.99 9.81 10.36
N ASP A 509 -2.13 8.64 10.97
CA ASP A 509 -3.21 7.72 10.67
C ASP A 509 -4.36 7.87 11.67
N HIS A 510 -5.56 7.52 11.19
CA HIS A 510 -6.67 7.27 12.07
C HIS A 510 -6.40 6.02 12.89
N THR A 511 -6.01 6.22 14.13
CA THR A 511 -5.87 5.12 15.07
C THR A 511 -7.22 4.88 15.73
N TYR A 512 -7.68 3.63 15.70
CA TYR A 512 -8.86 3.27 16.44
C TYR A 512 -8.57 2.19 17.50
N HIS A 513 -9.41 2.18 18.51
CA HIS A 513 -9.38 1.20 19.58
C HIS A 513 -10.77 0.62 19.79
N LEU A 514 -10.84 -0.69 19.99
CA LEU A 514 -12.07 -1.31 20.43
C LEU A 514 -12.05 -1.47 21.95
N CYS A 515 -13.06 -0.92 22.63
CA CYS A 515 -13.19 -1.11 24.06
C CYS A 515 -13.11 -2.61 24.41
N PRO A 516 -12.20 -3.06 25.27
CA PRO A 516 -12.03 -4.48 25.56
C PRO A 516 -13.30 -5.12 26.16
N LYS A 517 -14.13 -4.32 26.85
CA LYS A 517 -15.35 -4.80 27.50
C LYS A 517 -16.58 -4.82 26.59
N CYS A 518 -16.88 -3.71 25.89
CA CYS A 518 -18.14 -3.58 25.12
C CYS A 518 -17.94 -3.50 23.60
N LYS A 519 -16.68 -3.60 23.13
CA LYS A 519 -16.29 -3.54 21.72
C LYS A 519 -16.74 -2.25 21.00
N GLN A 520 -17.06 -1.20 21.75
CA GLN A 520 -17.30 0.12 21.15
C GLN A 520 -16.02 0.61 20.50
N ARG A 521 -16.08 0.96 19.22
CA ARG A 521 -14.99 1.60 18.48
C ARG A 521 -14.81 3.04 18.93
N VAL A 522 -13.57 3.46 19.06
CA VAL A 522 -13.17 4.83 19.33
C VAL A 522 -12.01 5.17 18.42
N ASP A 523 -12.16 6.25 17.70
CA ASP A 523 -11.16 6.76 16.77
C ASP A 523 -10.42 7.95 17.38
N TYR A 524 -9.11 8.08 17.10
CA TYR A 524 -8.25 9.13 17.62
C TYR A 524 -7.48 9.82 16.52
N ILE A 525 -7.35 11.14 16.62
CA ILE A 525 -6.41 11.93 15.84
C ILE A 525 -5.29 12.37 16.76
N VAL A 526 -4.11 11.84 16.50
CA VAL A 526 -2.95 12.03 17.39
C VAL A 526 -2.10 13.22 16.97
N MET A 527 -2.12 13.59 15.68
CA MET A 527 -1.20 14.59 15.12
C MET A 527 -1.25 15.94 15.84
N LYS A 528 -2.41 16.41 16.26
CA LYS A 528 -2.52 17.67 17.00
C LYS A 528 -1.83 17.61 18.36
N LEU A 529 -2.08 16.53 19.11
CA LEU A 529 -1.45 16.34 20.41
C LEU A 529 0.06 16.17 20.26
N TYR A 530 0.48 15.45 19.23
CA TYR A 530 1.88 15.27 18.91
C TYR A 530 2.53 16.60 18.51
N ALA A 531 1.90 17.39 17.65
CA ALA A 531 2.40 18.72 17.29
C ALA A 531 2.66 19.60 18.51
N GLN A 532 1.75 19.60 19.48
CA GLN A 532 1.91 20.33 20.73
C GLN A 532 3.09 19.82 21.58
N LEU A 533 3.37 18.51 21.55
CA LEU A 533 4.49 17.92 22.26
C LEU A 533 5.83 18.25 21.60
N VAL A 534 5.92 18.24 20.27
CA VAL A 534 7.17 18.49 19.54
C VAL A 534 7.45 19.98 19.36
N ASP A 535 6.46 20.85 19.46
CA ASP A 535 6.63 22.30 19.22
C ASP A 535 7.82 22.87 19.98
N GLN A 536 8.00 22.51 21.24
CA GLN A 536 9.13 22.98 22.03
C GLN A 536 10.49 22.56 21.45
N TYR A 537 10.61 21.30 21.01
CA TYR A 537 11.85 20.79 20.41
C TYR A 537 12.13 21.42 19.06
N VAL A 538 11.10 21.59 18.24
CA VAL A 538 11.21 22.29 16.96
C VAL A 538 11.58 23.75 17.19
N GLU A 539 11.00 24.42 18.17
CA GLU A 539 11.35 25.80 18.54
C GLU A 539 12.82 25.91 18.91
N GLU A 540 13.32 25.05 19.79
CA GLU A 540 14.73 25.01 20.22
C GLU A 540 15.68 24.79 19.03
N LEU A 541 15.34 23.88 18.09
CA LEU A 541 16.15 23.59 16.92
C LEU A 541 16.13 24.72 15.86
N LEU A 542 15.03 25.47 15.77
CA LEU A 542 14.90 26.56 14.79
C LEU A 542 15.50 27.89 15.26
N GLN A 543 15.74 28.11 16.57
CA GLN A 543 16.13 29.41 17.14
C GLN A 543 17.41 30.00 16.56
N ASP A 544 18.41 29.20 16.23
CA ASP A 544 19.69 29.67 15.72
C ASP A 544 19.78 29.83 14.21
N GLY A 545 18.68 29.45 13.49
CA GLY A 545 18.60 29.56 12.04
C GLY A 545 19.46 28.56 11.26
N GLN A 546 20.02 27.52 11.92
CA GLN A 546 20.89 26.53 11.28
C GLN A 546 20.15 25.21 10.99
N THR A 547 18.84 25.16 11.19
CA THR A 547 18.00 23.98 10.99
C THR A 547 17.05 24.18 9.83
N VAL A 548 16.92 23.17 8.96
CA VAL A 548 15.95 23.13 7.87
C VAL A 548 14.87 22.08 8.13
N LEU A 549 13.65 22.38 7.74
CA LEU A 549 12.58 21.37 7.63
C LEU A 549 12.70 20.74 6.25
N TRP A 550 12.96 19.43 6.18
CA TRP A 550 13.15 18.70 4.92
C TRP A 550 11.96 17.80 4.62
N GLY A 551 11.27 18.09 3.53
CA GLY A 551 10.04 17.43 3.10
C GLY A 551 8.81 18.34 3.26
N ALA A 552 8.35 18.89 2.15
CA ALA A 552 7.21 19.82 2.08
C ALA A 552 5.86 19.10 1.84
N GLY A 553 5.80 17.81 2.14
CA GLY A 553 4.66 16.93 1.90
C GLY A 553 3.58 16.97 3.00
N THR A 554 2.89 15.84 3.16
CA THR A 554 1.71 15.69 4.04
C THR A 554 2.02 15.96 5.52
N ILE A 555 3.15 15.43 6.04
CA ILE A 555 3.53 15.65 7.45
C ILE A 555 3.75 17.14 7.74
N TYR A 556 4.51 17.83 6.89
CA TYR A 556 4.72 19.26 7.02
C TYR A 556 3.40 20.03 7.06
N ARG A 557 2.48 19.76 6.13
CA ARG A 557 1.17 20.43 6.07
C ARG A 557 0.32 20.18 7.32
N TYR A 558 0.34 18.97 7.84
CA TYR A 558 -0.37 18.65 9.08
C TYR A 558 0.27 19.32 10.28
N TYR A 559 1.61 19.25 10.40
CA TYR A 559 2.30 19.93 11.46
C TYR A 559 2.09 21.45 11.41
N GLN A 560 2.20 22.05 10.24
CA GLN A 560 1.92 23.48 10.06
C GLN A 560 0.50 23.86 10.51
N ALA A 561 -0.49 23.04 10.24
CA ALA A 561 -1.87 23.30 10.62
C ALA A 561 -2.11 23.30 12.15
N PHE A 562 -1.30 22.56 12.92
CA PHE A 562 -1.46 22.37 14.35
C PHE A 562 -0.35 22.99 15.21
N SER A 563 0.79 23.33 14.62
CA SER A 563 1.93 23.90 15.32
C SER A 563 1.64 25.32 15.82
N GLY A 564 1.99 25.57 17.07
CA GLY A 564 2.03 26.92 17.65
C GLY A 564 3.34 27.67 17.37
N VAL A 565 4.33 27.04 16.76
CA VAL A 565 5.70 27.54 16.53
C VAL A 565 5.91 28.03 15.10
N LEU A 566 5.52 27.25 14.10
CA LEU A 566 5.80 27.56 12.69
C LEU A 566 5.19 28.89 12.21
N GLY A 567 4.12 29.38 12.84
CA GLY A 567 3.57 30.71 12.56
C GLY A 567 4.31 31.88 13.23
N LYS A 568 5.31 31.60 14.09
CA LYS A 568 5.97 32.62 14.93
C LYS A 568 7.45 32.80 14.64
N LEU A 569 8.14 31.75 14.20
CA LEU A 569 9.57 31.76 13.92
C LEU A 569 9.85 31.65 12.43
N PRO A 570 10.89 32.35 11.91
CA PRO A 570 11.36 32.11 10.58
C PRO A 570 12.00 30.70 10.49
N TYR A 571 11.72 29.98 9.44
CA TYR A 571 12.35 28.68 9.16
C TYR A 571 12.57 28.51 7.67
N LEU A 572 13.48 27.62 7.33
CA LEU A 572 13.70 27.17 5.95
C LEU A 572 12.97 25.85 5.72
N LEU A 573 12.35 25.75 4.57
CA LEU A 573 11.70 24.54 4.09
C LEU A 573 12.40 24.09 2.80
N THR A 574 12.76 22.82 2.70
CA THR A 574 13.38 22.26 1.51
C THR A 574 12.69 20.98 1.06
N ASP A 575 12.75 20.72 -0.22
CA ASP A 575 12.29 19.48 -0.87
C ASP A 575 13.04 19.29 -2.19
N SER A 576 13.27 18.06 -2.60
CA SER A 576 13.88 17.73 -3.91
C SER A 576 12.90 17.87 -5.08
N ASN A 577 11.61 17.99 -4.82
CA ASN A 577 10.59 18.15 -5.83
C ASN A 577 10.67 19.55 -6.48
N LEU A 578 11.09 19.61 -7.74
CA LEU A 578 11.27 20.85 -8.50
C LEU A 578 10.00 21.70 -8.58
N ASP A 579 8.86 21.05 -8.64
CA ASP A 579 7.55 21.69 -8.70
C ASP A 579 7.22 22.45 -7.40
N LEU A 580 7.57 21.87 -6.24
CA LEU A 580 7.42 22.54 -4.95
C LEU A 580 8.44 23.68 -4.77
N GLN A 581 9.63 23.55 -5.34
CA GLN A 581 10.65 24.60 -5.34
C GLN A 581 10.23 25.83 -6.17
N GLU A 582 9.55 25.60 -7.29
CA GLU A 582 9.11 26.70 -8.18
C GLU A 582 7.91 27.48 -7.59
N HIS A 583 7.01 26.81 -6.91
CA HIS A 583 5.72 27.37 -6.52
C HIS A 583 5.49 27.51 -5.02
N GLY A 584 6.38 26.92 -4.20
CA GLY A 584 6.21 26.88 -2.76
C GLY A 584 5.10 25.93 -2.29
N VAL A 585 4.84 25.95 -0.98
CA VAL A 585 3.83 25.11 -0.33
C VAL A 585 3.12 25.89 0.78
N ALA A 586 1.81 25.92 0.74
CA ALA A 586 0.97 26.56 1.78
C ALA A 586 1.46 27.99 2.14
N GLY A 587 1.88 28.77 1.14
CA GLY A 587 2.38 30.12 1.29
C GLY A 587 3.84 30.25 1.71
N HIS A 588 4.59 29.16 1.81
CA HIS A 588 6.03 29.16 2.13
C HIS A 588 6.88 28.84 0.91
N GLU A 589 8.01 29.53 0.78
CA GLU A 589 9.03 29.23 -0.21
C GLU A 589 9.71 27.89 0.10
N VAL A 590 9.90 27.06 -0.92
CA VAL A 590 10.67 25.80 -0.82
C VAL A 590 12.03 26.02 -1.45
N VAL A 591 13.07 26.02 -0.62
CA VAL A 591 14.44 26.24 -1.06
C VAL A 591 15.01 24.96 -1.67
N PRO A 592 15.64 25.00 -2.86
CA PRO A 592 16.35 23.84 -3.39
C PRO A 592 17.41 23.31 -2.43
N PRO A 593 17.59 21.99 -2.28
CA PRO A 593 18.57 21.43 -1.34
C PRO A 593 20.01 21.87 -1.59
N ASP A 594 20.41 22.06 -2.84
CA ASP A 594 21.74 22.52 -3.24
C ASP A 594 22.09 23.93 -2.73
N LYS A 595 21.09 24.75 -2.39
CA LYS A 595 21.27 26.09 -1.83
C LYS A 595 21.40 26.12 -0.30
N LEU A 596 21.23 24.99 0.39
CA LEU A 596 21.31 24.95 1.86
C LEU A 596 22.72 25.24 2.38
N ARG A 597 23.75 24.84 1.63
CA ARG A 597 25.15 25.12 1.97
C ARG A 597 25.44 26.61 2.10
N GLU A 598 24.91 27.42 1.20
CA GLU A 598 25.10 28.88 1.22
C GLU A 598 24.39 29.55 2.41
N LYS A 599 23.44 28.86 3.01
CA LYS A 599 22.62 29.36 4.14
C LYS A 599 23.15 28.91 5.50
N GLY A 600 24.27 28.17 5.57
CA GLY A 600 24.89 27.73 6.82
C GLY A 600 24.06 26.71 7.61
N ILE A 601 23.29 25.88 6.90
CA ILE A 601 22.48 24.83 7.54
C ILE A 601 23.37 23.67 7.92
N CYS A 602 23.27 23.22 9.18
CA CYS A 602 23.98 22.06 9.71
C CYS A 602 23.06 21.01 10.32
N ARG A 603 21.75 21.28 10.38
CA ARG A 603 20.76 20.34 10.92
C ARG A 603 19.55 20.22 10.01
N ALA A 604 18.97 19.03 9.96
CA ALA A 604 17.72 18.77 9.23
C ALA A 604 16.70 18.04 10.11
N ILE A 605 15.45 18.49 10.08
CA ILE A 605 14.30 17.76 10.60
C ILE A 605 13.56 17.16 9.40
N ILE A 606 13.57 15.84 9.27
CA ILE A 606 12.94 15.16 8.15
C ILE A 606 11.45 15.03 8.41
N MET A 607 10.66 15.69 7.59
CA MET A 607 9.19 15.69 7.60
C MET A 607 8.62 14.81 6.49
N ALA A 608 9.28 13.71 6.20
CA ALA A 608 8.88 12.74 5.20
C ALA A 608 8.52 11.42 5.87
N TRP A 609 7.40 10.83 5.43
CA TRP A 609 6.91 9.58 6.00
C TRP A 609 7.58 8.36 5.36
N TYR A 610 7.57 8.30 4.04
CA TYR A 610 7.99 7.11 3.28
C TYR A 610 9.40 7.19 2.72
N ASN A 611 9.91 8.40 2.57
CA ASN A 611 11.21 8.65 1.98
C ASN A 611 12.25 9.01 3.03
N TYR A 612 12.06 8.61 4.30
CA TYR A 612 12.99 8.97 5.37
C TYR A 612 14.40 8.45 5.07
N SER A 613 14.57 7.14 4.92
CA SER A 613 15.89 6.54 4.65
C SER A 613 16.53 7.06 3.36
N PRO A 614 15.83 7.10 2.19
CA PRO A 614 16.40 7.71 1.00
C PRO A 614 16.82 9.17 1.15
N ILE A 615 16.07 9.98 1.92
CA ILE A 615 16.45 11.37 2.19
C ILE A 615 17.68 11.43 3.08
N VAL A 616 17.76 10.62 4.13
CA VAL A 616 18.93 10.54 5.01
C VAL A 616 20.17 10.10 4.24
N ASP A 617 20.05 9.09 3.37
CA ASP A 617 21.14 8.62 2.53
C ASP A 617 21.61 9.71 1.56
N ASP A 618 20.68 10.45 0.95
CA ASP A 618 20.97 11.58 0.09
C ASP A 618 21.68 12.70 0.85
N ILE A 619 21.22 13.04 2.05
CA ILE A 619 21.85 14.03 2.93
C ILE A 619 23.29 13.62 3.23
N HIS A 620 23.52 12.42 3.73
CA HIS A 620 24.86 11.96 4.09
C HIS A 620 25.81 11.93 2.89
N LYS A 621 25.31 11.61 1.71
CA LYS A 621 26.10 11.53 0.48
C LYS A 621 26.41 12.89 -0.11
N ASN A 622 25.42 13.78 -0.20
CA ASN A 622 25.49 14.98 -1.01
C ASN A 622 25.57 16.29 -0.18
N TYR A 623 25.24 16.24 1.11
CA TYR A 623 25.20 17.40 2.01
C TYR A 623 25.95 17.14 3.33
N PRO A 624 27.28 16.88 3.26
CA PRO A 624 28.07 16.49 4.45
C PRO A 624 28.17 17.59 5.52
N GLU A 625 27.78 18.82 5.20
CA GLU A 625 27.63 19.93 6.14
C GLU A 625 26.43 19.78 7.07
N ILE A 626 25.45 18.93 6.78
CA ILE A 626 24.34 18.61 7.65
C ILE A 626 24.79 17.46 8.57
N GLU A 627 25.23 17.84 9.76
CA GLU A 627 25.83 16.93 10.75
C GLU A 627 24.77 16.20 11.59
N GLU A 628 23.60 16.82 11.78
CA GLU A 628 22.54 16.29 12.62
C GLU A 628 21.24 16.14 11.82
N VAL A 629 20.70 14.92 11.79
CA VAL A 629 19.45 14.62 11.11
C VAL A 629 18.46 14.04 12.12
N TYR A 630 17.29 14.66 12.19
CA TYR A 630 16.22 14.29 13.12
C TYR A 630 15.01 13.74 12.36
N ASP A 631 14.49 12.61 12.81
CA ASP A 631 13.17 12.16 12.39
C ASP A 631 12.09 12.92 13.16
N PHE A 632 11.25 13.66 12.47
CA PHE A 632 10.15 14.39 13.10
C PHE A 632 9.27 13.49 13.98
N ARG A 633 9.06 12.24 13.59
CA ARG A 633 8.24 11.27 14.32
C ARG A 633 8.86 10.84 15.66
N GLU A 634 10.18 10.95 15.79
CA GLU A 634 10.92 10.55 16.98
C GLU A 634 11.38 11.72 17.85
N LEU A 635 11.14 12.96 17.43
CA LEU A 635 11.65 14.15 18.14
C LEU A 635 11.33 14.16 19.64
N VAL A 636 10.16 13.70 20.03
CA VAL A 636 9.76 13.64 21.45
C VAL A 636 10.62 12.72 22.29
N PHE A 637 11.36 11.77 21.68
CA PHE A 637 12.18 10.79 22.39
C PHE A 637 13.65 11.22 22.55
N HIS A 638 14.09 12.27 21.84
CA HIS A 638 15.50 12.70 21.85
C HIS A 638 15.96 13.36 23.15
N ASN A 639 15.06 13.81 24.03
CA ASN A 639 15.44 14.52 25.24
C ASN A 639 15.16 13.76 26.53
N LYS A 640 16.07 12.85 26.94
CA LYS A 640 16.00 12.11 28.20
C LYS A 640 16.21 12.98 29.48
N GLN A 641 16.84 14.14 29.37
CA GLN A 641 17.24 14.94 30.56
C GLN A 641 16.12 15.84 31.12
N SER A 642 15.07 16.10 30.36
CA SER A 642 13.92 16.91 30.78
C SER A 642 12.71 16.09 31.28
N ALA A 643 12.77 14.76 31.22
CA ALA A 643 11.64 13.86 31.40
C ALA A 643 11.09 13.77 32.84
N ASP A 644 11.87 14.14 33.86
CA ASP A 644 11.46 13.94 35.27
C ASP A 644 10.46 14.98 35.80
N LYS A 645 10.05 15.96 35.01
CA LYS A 645 9.23 17.09 35.52
C LYS A 645 8.01 17.50 34.72
N ARG A 646 7.62 16.81 33.63
CA ARG A 646 6.51 17.30 32.80
C ARG A 646 5.42 16.25 32.54
N HIS A 647 4.43 16.37 33.37
CA HIS A 647 3.08 15.86 33.05
C HIS A 647 2.29 17.01 32.41
N LEU A 648 2.02 16.93 31.11
CA LEU A 648 1.06 17.81 30.41
C LEU A 648 -0.34 17.21 30.41
#